data_8116b67cc96cabe2cafab4c58777743c
#
_entry.id   8116b67cc96cabe2cafab4c58777743c
#
_cell.length_a   1.000
_cell.length_b   1.000
_cell.length_c   1.000
_cell.angle_alpha   90.00
_cell.angle_beta   90.00
_cell.angle_gamma   90.00
#
_symmetry.space_group_name_H-M   'P 1'
#
loop_
_entity.id
_entity.type
_entity.pdbx_description
1 polymer ?
#
loop_
_entity_poly.entity_id
_entity_poly.type
_entity_poly.pdbx_seq_one_letter_code
_entity_poly.pdbx_strand_id
1 'polypeptide(L)'
;MKKSILTIFLFFTLSFCQIQYGGSPKFLDIRNVNIVSPELDNTIDRDFDPMVFEYGVEYDMDVNVLDQAISVYDDDEVTFLLSFYSKEAYGIGLNFDKFYLTENSKLFLYDINESYYLGALTSENNKRDNVFSTSIIKGETVVLELTLPIDEVDSIQLHINSLIHDSTDILNYHGTHNDSSREDCNTNVICSQGDDWRDQINGVVRVSMGSGLCSASVVNNTENDRTPYILFADHCLSGSASGYVFYFNYQSTSCSGTSGSLNQSISGSTLLASADINSGPDFALLRASNNIPESYNPFYVGWSRQTTAPEEAIGIHHPGADIKKISFTSDTVTAGGSGSNYWEFRYDDGRVIPGSSGSPFFDGNKRQVGIASYIYTNYCDPSPDCYCSQQYDHGYGRFDRAWGLGMSQYLDPSNSGVIAIDGISSSGIGIVHDSYEDVPFQSSSLDFSATVTPYSGYIDAVELYYDLGDGWKVQEMLTATLGSNTYQATVDGLYDGMLITYYIYGVNSEGIVQTYPNNAPDDSIVFILGDLPDLYSNDFDFSTEEWTVGDSSDTATAGIWELAVPEASFNDQGFQVQTGLDHTENGNACYVTGNGYELDSSTNQNSASFDDVDGGKTTLFSSVYNLSSTDNAVATYWRWYTNDVGDNGSSDKWVVSVSDDGGSSWVDLENTSISNASWVKQRFILDDYIDLTSDVIFKFVAEDIFNTGDAGSGGSLVEAAVDDFTIEYVSDGSLLFGDINFDQSVDVLDIVLLVSMILGTDTPNYSVADLNLDGEINVLDVILIVNLILN
;
A
#
# COMPACT_ATOMS: atom_id res chain seq x y z
N MET A 1 35.93 -36.50 10.38
CA MET A 1 34.64 -35.82 10.51
C MET A 1 34.88 -34.34 10.26
N LYS A 2 34.65 -33.89 9.02
CA LYS A 2 34.70 -32.46 8.67
C LYS A 2 33.28 -31.95 8.83
N LYS A 3 33.05 -30.99 9.71
CA LYS A 3 31.79 -30.22 9.78
C LYS A 3 31.83 -29.18 8.67
N SER A 4 31.01 -29.34 7.67
CA SER A 4 30.69 -28.28 6.74
C SER A 4 29.74 -27.33 7.46
N ILE A 5 30.15 -26.07 7.61
CA ILE A 5 29.29 -24.97 8.02
C ILE A 5 28.61 -24.52 6.73
N LEU A 6 27.32 -24.74 6.65
CA LEU A 6 26.45 -24.18 5.60
C LEU A 6 26.18 -22.74 6.03
N THR A 7 26.78 -21.79 5.36
CA THR A 7 26.45 -20.37 5.52
C THR A 7 25.22 -20.12 4.68
N ILE A 8 24.07 -19.95 5.31
CA ILE A 8 22.85 -19.50 4.67
C ILE A 8 23.04 -18.00 4.45
N PHE A 9 23.13 -17.59 3.19
CA PHE A 9 22.98 -16.19 2.81
C PHE A 9 21.47 -15.90 2.78
N LEU A 10 20.98 -15.15 3.75
CA LEU A 10 19.68 -14.47 3.63
C LEU A 10 19.80 -13.44 2.49
N PHE A 11 19.12 -13.67 1.41
CA PHE A 11 18.84 -12.64 0.43
C PHE A 11 17.60 -11.88 0.93
N PHE A 12 17.81 -10.69 1.44
CA PHE A 12 16.75 -9.70 1.57
C PHE A 12 16.36 -9.26 0.14
N THR A 13 15.21 -9.69 -0.35
CA THR A 13 14.61 -9.10 -1.55
C THR A 13 13.73 -7.96 -1.12
N LEU A 14 14.31 -6.77 -1.00
CA LEU A 14 13.55 -5.54 -0.93
C LEU A 14 12.79 -5.37 -2.26
N SER A 15 11.48 -5.19 -2.20
CA SER A 15 10.65 -4.91 -3.38
C SER A 15 10.89 -3.48 -3.85
N PHE A 16 11.27 -3.28 -5.10
CA PHE A 16 11.74 -2.00 -5.61
C PHE A 16 10.93 -1.51 -6.82
N CYS A 17 10.76 -0.20 -6.89
CA CYS A 17 10.20 0.55 -8.00
C CYS A 17 11.18 0.59 -9.18
N GLN A 18 10.79 0.25 -10.38
CA GLN A 18 11.61 0.00 -11.58
C GLN A 18 12.55 -1.22 -11.43
N ILE A 19 12.99 -1.79 -12.55
CA ILE A 19 13.92 -2.94 -12.49
C ILE A 19 15.23 -2.47 -11.88
N GLN A 20 15.58 -3.03 -10.74
CA GLN A 20 16.76 -2.70 -9.96
C GLN A 20 17.60 -3.96 -9.77
N TYR A 21 18.91 -3.76 -9.69
CA TYR A 21 19.86 -4.87 -9.66
C TYR A 21 20.54 -5.03 -8.29
N GLY A 22 19.83 -4.62 -7.24
CA GLY A 22 20.18 -4.87 -5.85
C GLY A 22 21.28 -3.94 -5.28
N GLY A 23 21.55 -4.09 -4.01
CA GLY A 23 22.46 -3.23 -3.26
C GLY A 23 21.72 -2.10 -2.53
N SER A 24 22.49 -1.28 -1.81
CA SER A 24 21.98 -0.10 -1.10
C SER A 24 22.91 1.08 -1.34
N PRO A 25 22.41 2.33 -1.27
CA PRO A 25 23.26 3.52 -1.28
C PRO A 25 24.27 3.50 -0.14
N LYS A 26 25.38 4.22 -0.29
CA LYS A 26 26.36 4.42 0.79
C LYS A 26 25.88 5.44 1.83
N PHE A 27 24.85 6.21 1.51
CA PHE A 27 24.28 7.30 2.34
C PHE A 27 25.40 8.21 2.90
N LEU A 28 26.20 8.75 2.00
CA LEU A 28 27.31 9.62 2.39
C LEU A 28 26.77 10.97 2.89
N ASP A 29 27.58 11.65 3.72
CA ASP A 29 27.24 12.96 4.29
C ASP A 29 26.90 14.01 3.21
N ILE A 30 25.66 14.41 3.14
CA ILE A 30 25.12 15.33 2.13
C ILE A 30 25.25 16.82 2.48
N ARG A 31 25.74 17.19 3.67
CA ARG A 31 25.83 18.59 4.12
C ARG A 31 26.61 19.54 3.21
N ASN A 32 27.43 19.03 2.34
CA ASN A 32 28.23 19.80 1.36
C ASN A 32 27.92 19.43 -0.09
N VAL A 33 26.83 18.71 -0.34
CA VAL A 33 26.42 18.31 -1.70
C VAL A 33 25.90 19.55 -2.43
N ASN A 34 26.21 19.65 -3.71
CA ASN A 34 25.65 20.71 -4.55
C ASN A 34 24.16 20.47 -4.74
N ILE A 35 23.37 21.53 -4.63
CA ILE A 35 21.93 21.50 -4.81
C ILE A 35 21.60 22.18 -6.14
N VAL A 36 20.86 21.49 -6.98
CA VAL A 36 20.32 21.99 -8.25
C VAL A 36 18.84 22.17 -8.10
N SER A 37 18.33 23.36 -8.44
CA SER A 37 16.90 23.67 -8.43
C SER A 37 16.44 24.10 -9.82
N PRO A 38 15.20 23.78 -10.23
CA PRO A 38 14.67 24.29 -11.49
C PRO A 38 14.49 25.80 -11.44
N GLU A 39 14.56 26.44 -12.63
CA GLU A 39 14.13 27.83 -12.78
C GLU A 39 12.61 27.82 -12.97
N LEU A 40 11.87 28.45 -12.06
CA LEU A 40 10.40 28.40 -12.01
C LEU A 40 9.72 28.98 -13.28
N ASP A 41 10.42 29.78 -14.06
CA ASP A 41 9.92 30.33 -15.32
C ASP A 41 10.16 29.38 -16.52
N ASN A 42 10.90 28.28 -16.35
CA ASN A 42 11.25 27.31 -17.38
C ASN A 42 10.35 26.06 -17.35
N THR A 43 9.04 26.24 -17.26
CA THR A 43 8.10 25.12 -17.34
C THR A 43 8.02 24.58 -18.77
N ILE A 44 8.01 23.24 -18.88
CA ILE A 44 7.64 22.58 -20.14
C ILE A 44 6.12 22.52 -20.19
N ASP A 45 5.55 23.36 -21.06
CA ASP A 45 4.10 23.32 -21.28
C ASP A 45 3.76 22.06 -22.09
N ARG A 46 3.03 21.14 -21.46
CA ARG A 46 2.47 19.96 -22.09
C ARG A 46 0.98 20.18 -22.27
N ASP A 47 0.54 20.27 -23.51
CA ASP A 47 -0.87 20.38 -23.86
C ASP A 47 -1.53 19.01 -23.74
N PHE A 48 -1.90 18.63 -22.51
CA PHE A 48 -2.60 17.38 -22.24
C PHE A 48 -4.09 17.51 -22.60
N ASP A 49 -4.65 16.40 -23.10
CA ASP A 49 -6.10 16.27 -23.24
C ASP A 49 -6.77 16.33 -21.85
N PRO A 50 -7.94 16.97 -21.71
CA PRO A 50 -8.66 17.03 -20.43
C PRO A 50 -8.98 15.69 -19.77
N MET A 51 -8.84 14.57 -20.48
CA MET A 51 -9.00 13.22 -19.96
C MET A 51 -7.69 12.60 -19.43
N VAL A 52 -6.56 13.26 -19.60
CA VAL A 52 -5.29 12.91 -18.95
C VAL A 52 -5.28 13.51 -17.56
N PHE A 53 -4.86 12.72 -16.55
CA PHE A 53 -4.70 13.25 -15.20
C PHE A 53 -3.33 13.91 -15.05
N GLU A 54 -3.30 15.24 -14.89
CA GLU A 54 -2.07 15.98 -14.61
C GLU A 54 -1.82 16.01 -13.09
N TYR A 55 -0.64 15.54 -12.66
CA TYR A 55 -0.27 15.48 -11.24
C TYR A 55 0.85 16.45 -10.87
N GLY A 56 1.42 17.19 -11.81
CA GLY A 56 2.54 18.06 -11.52
C GLY A 56 2.95 18.95 -12.67
N VAL A 57 4.09 19.58 -12.50
CA VAL A 57 4.72 20.48 -13.49
C VAL A 57 6.08 19.92 -13.91
N GLU A 58 6.41 19.99 -15.18
CA GLU A 58 7.73 19.61 -15.67
C GLU A 58 8.55 20.87 -15.93
N TYR A 59 9.75 20.92 -15.36
CA TYR A 59 10.71 22.03 -15.56
C TYR A 59 11.87 21.59 -16.45
N ASP A 60 12.21 22.44 -17.42
CA ASP A 60 13.37 22.25 -18.29
C ASP A 60 14.67 22.40 -17.49
N MET A 61 15.61 21.49 -17.71
CA MET A 61 16.90 21.42 -17.01
C MET A 61 18.03 21.22 -18.00
N ASP A 62 19.23 21.62 -17.65
CA ASP A 62 20.46 21.37 -18.41
C ASP A 62 21.56 20.96 -17.41
N VAL A 63 21.53 19.71 -16.96
CA VAL A 63 22.38 19.24 -15.87
C VAL A 63 23.21 18.03 -16.30
N ASN A 64 24.50 18.27 -16.56
CA ASN A 64 25.47 17.19 -16.60
C ASN A 64 25.80 16.76 -15.17
N VAL A 65 25.47 15.53 -14.80
CA VAL A 65 25.59 15.07 -13.42
C VAL A 65 27.05 15.10 -12.94
N LEU A 66 27.99 14.58 -13.75
CA LEU A 66 29.41 14.50 -13.35
C LEU A 66 30.07 15.88 -13.17
N ASP A 67 29.64 16.89 -13.97
CA ASP A 67 30.19 18.24 -13.88
C ASP A 67 29.71 18.98 -12.63
N GLN A 68 28.54 18.67 -12.13
CA GLN A 68 27.92 19.39 -11.03
C GLN A 68 27.96 18.65 -9.69
N ALA A 69 28.17 17.33 -9.71
CA ALA A 69 28.27 16.52 -8.51
C ALA A 69 29.55 16.80 -7.72
N ILE A 70 29.49 16.63 -6.41
CA ILE A 70 30.69 16.45 -5.62
C ILE A 70 31.20 15.02 -5.77
N SER A 71 32.50 14.81 -5.71
CA SER A 71 33.12 13.48 -5.79
C SER A 71 33.80 13.10 -4.47
N VAL A 72 33.57 11.88 -4.02
CA VAL A 72 34.20 11.27 -2.84
C VAL A 72 34.97 10.04 -3.31
N TYR A 73 36.27 10.01 -3.06
CA TYR A 73 37.13 8.92 -3.49
C TYR A 73 37.41 7.94 -2.36
N ASP A 74 37.28 6.64 -2.62
CA ASP A 74 37.57 5.56 -1.71
C ASP A 74 38.35 4.45 -2.46
N ASP A 75 39.64 4.32 -2.19
CA ASP A 75 40.55 3.43 -2.88
C ASP A 75 40.41 3.49 -4.42
N ASP A 76 39.84 2.46 -5.07
CA ASP A 76 39.70 2.35 -6.52
C ASP A 76 38.32 2.82 -7.03
N GLU A 77 37.46 3.29 -6.14
CA GLU A 77 36.11 3.78 -6.48
C GLU A 77 35.98 5.28 -6.27
N VAL A 78 35.04 5.86 -7.00
CA VAL A 78 34.56 7.22 -6.77
C VAL A 78 33.03 7.20 -6.64
N THR A 79 32.54 7.99 -5.70
CA THR A 79 31.10 8.23 -5.54
C THR A 79 30.81 9.70 -5.85
N PHE A 80 29.92 9.93 -6.79
CA PHE A 80 29.41 11.25 -7.16
C PHE A 80 28.07 11.48 -6.46
N LEU A 81 27.90 12.66 -5.86
CA LEU A 81 26.69 13.07 -5.15
C LEU A 81 26.17 14.40 -5.70
N LEU A 82 24.89 14.44 -6.01
CA LEU A 82 24.19 15.64 -6.46
C LEU A 82 22.77 15.64 -5.88
N SER A 83 22.31 16.76 -5.37
CA SER A 83 20.95 16.90 -4.87
C SER A 83 20.08 17.76 -5.80
N PHE A 84 18.83 17.38 -5.94
CA PHE A 84 17.79 18.13 -6.66
C PHE A 84 16.78 18.61 -5.67
N TYR A 85 16.45 19.88 -5.71
CA TYR A 85 15.48 20.49 -4.80
C TYR A 85 14.41 21.23 -5.60
N SER A 86 13.16 20.95 -5.34
CA SER A 86 12.03 21.67 -5.90
C SER A 86 11.08 22.04 -4.77
N LYS A 87 10.99 23.31 -4.46
CA LYS A 87 10.20 23.84 -3.34
C LYS A 87 8.74 23.43 -3.46
N GLU A 88 8.14 22.97 -2.38
CA GLU A 88 6.73 22.55 -2.29
C GLU A 88 6.39 21.35 -3.21
N ALA A 89 7.37 20.54 -3.58
CA ALA A 89 7.11 19.31 -4.30
C ALA A 89 6.81 18.17 -3.33
N TYR A 90 5.71 17.48 -3.50
CA TYR A 90 5.46 16.22 -2.78
C TYR A 90 6.39 15.10 -3.24
N GLY A 91 6.86 15.20 -4.47
CA GLY A 91 7.83 14.27 -5.04
C GLY A 91 8.53 14.82 -6.26
N ILE A 92 9.68 14.24 -6.57
CA ILE A 92 10.52 14.64 -7.70
C ILE A 92 10.77 13.44 -8.61
N GLY A 93 10.56 13.64 -9.92
CA GLY A 93 11.02 12.74 -10.97
C GLY A 93 12.12 13.38 -11.80
N LEU A 94 13.05 12.58 -12.32
CA LEU A 94 14.14 13.05 -13.18
C LEU A 94 14.07 12.39 -14.54
N ASN A 95 14.16 13.18 -15.59
CA ASN A 95 14.24 12.73 -16.97
C ASN A 95 15.66 12.94 -17.51
N PHE A 96 16.24 11.86 -18.04
CA PHE A 96 17.56 11.86 -18.65
C PHE A 96 17.42 11.72 -20.16
N ASP A 97 17.99 12.64 -20.91
CA ASP A 97 18.15 12.54 -22.37
C ASP A 97 19.48 11.87 -22.75
N LYS A 98 20.40 11.71 -21.76
CA LYS A 98 21.58 10.85 -21.86
C LYS A 98 21.69 10.04 -20.58
N PHE A 99 21.50 8.74 -20.73
CA PHE A 99 21.61 7.78 -19.64
C PHE A 99 22.42 6.58 -20.12
N TYR A 100 23.67 6.53 -19.68
CA TYR A 100 24.55 5.40 -19.95
C TYR A 100 25.43 5.12 -18.74
N LEU A 101 25.29 3.93 -18.18
CA LEU A 101 26.03 3.39 -17.05
C LEU A 101 26.97 2.27 -17.52
N THR A 102 28.12 2.17 -16.88
CA THR A 102 29.08 1.09 -17.12
C THR A 102 28.71 -0.15 -16.31
N GLU A 103 29.35 -1.30 -16.62
CA GLU A 103 28.98 -2.60 -16.02
C GLU A 103 29.18 -2.62 -14.49
N ASN A 104 30.15 -1.86 -13.96
CA ASN A 104 30.45 -1.82 -12.53
C ASN A 104 29.86 -0.60 -11.81
N SER A 105 29.15 0.27 -12.52
CA SER A 105 28.54 1.45 -11.92
C SER A 105 27.20 1.12 -11.27
N LYS A 106 26.89 1.84 -10.18
CA LYS A 106 25.62 1.75 -9.45
C LYS A 106 25.08 3.15 -9.20
N LEU A 107 23.92 3.43 -9.72
CA LEU A 107 23.22 4.69 -9.50
C LEU A 107 22.03 4.46 -8.58
N PHE A 108 21.96 5.29 -7.53
CA PHE A 108 20.83 5.35 -6.62
C PHE A 108 20.26 6.77 -6.61
N LEU A 109 18.95 6.84 -6.38
CA LEU A 109 18.26 8.10 -6.09
C LEU A 109 17.44 7.87 -4.82
N TYR A 110 17.51 8.78 -3.85
CA TYR A 110 16.83 8.61 -2.58
C TYR A 110 16.35 9.94 -2.01
N ASP A 111 15.37 9.86 -1.13
CA ASP A 111 14.89 11.00 -0.37
C ASP A 111 15.92 11.45 0.68
N ILE A 112 15.83 12.70 1.11
CA ILE A 112 16.82 13.28 2.05
C ILE A 112 16.83 12.58 3.42
N ASN A 113 15.75 11.91 3.80
CA ASN A 113 15.61 11.18 5.06
C ASN A 113 16.08 9.72 4.95
N GLU A 114 16.54 9.29 3.76
CA GLU A 114 17.01 7.93 3.48
C GLU A 114 15.93 6.85 3.71
N SER A 115 14.65 7.26 3.75
CA SER A 115 13.51 6.37 4.02
C SER A 115 13.09 5.56 2.78
N TYR A 116 13.42 6.04 1.59
CA TYR A 116 13.12 5.41 0.31
C TYR A 116 14.25 5.63 -0.69
N TYR A 117 14.60 4.63 -1.45
CA TYR A 117 15.54 4.77 -2.55
C TYR A 117 15.14 3.97 -3.79
N LEU A 118 15.53 4.48 -4.95
CA LEU A 118 15.46 3.83 -6.26
C LEU A 118 16.88 3.42 -6.65
N GLY A 119 17.11 2.16 -6.98
CA GLY A 119 18.44 1.65 -7.42
C GLY A 119 18.80 0.33 -6.71
N ALA A 120 19.93 -0.30 -7.01
CA ALA A 120 20.89 0.19 -8.02
C ALA A 120 20.32 0.15 -9.43
N LEU A 121 20.38 1.26 -10.14
CA LEU A 121 20.34 1.27 -11.58
C LEU A 121 21.77 0.98 -12.09
N THR A 122 21.89 0.13 -13.11
CA THR A 122 23.17 -0.36 -13.64
C THR A 122 23.19 -0.29 -15.17
N SER A 123 24.21 -0.83 -15.81
CA SER A 123 24.27 -0.99 -17.28
C SER A 123 23.06 -1.73 -17.88
N GLU A 124 22.39 -2.59 -17.09
CA GLU A 124 21.18 -3.30 -17.50
C GLU A 124 19.98 -2.37 -17.70
N ASN A 125 20.03 -1.15 -17.15
CA ASN A 125 19.02 -0.12 -17.36
C ASN A 125 19.31 0.75 -18.60
N ASN A 126 20.47 0.60 -19.26
CA ASN A 126 20.78 1.31 -20.48
C ASN A 126 19.81 0.93 -21.60
N LYS A 127 19.39 1.94 -22.36
CA LYS A 127 18.49 1.76 -23.50
C LYS A 127 19.19 2.17 -24.78
N ARG A 128 18.66 1.70 -25.91
CA ARG A 128 19.23 1.95 -27.22
C ARG A 128 19.26 3.44 -27.59
N ASP A 129 18.30 4.21 -27.09
CA ASP A 129 18.17 5.66 -27.32
C ASP A 129 18.81 6.52 -26.22
N ASN A 130 19.39 5.88 -25.19
CA ASN A 130 19.97 6.52 -24.01
C ASN A 130 18.99 7.43 -23.22
N VAL A 131 17.70 7.29 -23.36
CA VAL A 131 16.69 8.04 -22.61
C VAL A 131 16.24 7.23 -21.40
N PHE A 132 16.12 7.87 -20.23
CA PHE A 132 15.64 7.23 -19.03
C PHE A 132 14.82 8.20 -18.19
N SER A 133 13.70 7.74 -17.63
CA SER A 133 12.91 8.50 -16.67
C SER A 133 12.78 7.70 -15.38
N THR A 134 12.92 8.38 -14.25
CA THR A 134 12.72 7.76 -12.94
C THR A 134 11.23 7.72 -12.61
N SER A 135 10.83 6.83 -11.73
CA SER A 135 9.61 7.02 -10.94
C SER A 135 9.75 8.25 -10.03
N ILE A 136 8.64 8.74 -9.51
CA ILE A 136 8.62 9.83 -8.53
C ILE A 136 9.24 9.32 -7.21
N ILE A 137 10.08 10.13 -6.61
CA ILE A 137 10.69 9.92 -5.30
C ILE A 137 10.12 10.99 -4.37
N LYS A 138 9.60 10.57 -3.23
CA LYS A 138 8.89 11.43 -2.27
C LYS A 138 9.80 12.57 -1.75
N GLY A 139 9.21 13.75 -1.58
CA GLY A 139 9.81 14.91 -0.93
C GLY A 139 10.36 15.96 -1.89
N GLU A 140 10.67 17.12 -1.33
CA GLU A 140 11.22 18.28 -2.05
C GLU A 140 12.69 18.10 -2.47
N THR A 141 13.39 17.14 -1.90
CA THR A 141 14.80 16.93 -2.14
C THR A 141 15.09 15.47 -2.47
N VAL A 142 15.71 15.26 -3.62
CA VAL A 142 16.19 13.95 -4.08
C VAL A 142 17.71 13.99 -4.21
N VAL A 143 18.36 12.99 -3.64
CA VAL A 143 19.81 12.81 -3.74
C VAL A 143 20.12 11.76 -4.79
N LEU A 144 20.98 12.09 -5.73
CA LEU A 144 21.57 11.18 -6.70
C LEU A 144 22.94 10.75 -6.20
N GLU A 145 23.16 9.44 -6.07
CA GLU A 145 24.42 8.83 -5.66
C GLU A 145 24.88 7.84 -6.74
N LEU A 146 25.98 8.14 -7.40
CA LEU A 146 26.59 7.28 -8.42
C LEU A 146 27.93 6.77 -7.92
N THR A 147 28.09 5.47 -7.76
CA THR A 147 29.36 4.82 -7.39
C THR A 147 29.88 3.98 -8.55
N LEU A 148 31.17 4.13 -8.88
CA LEU A 148 31.80 3.38 -9.96
C LEU A 148 33.33 3.33 -9.77
N PRO A 149 34.06 2.42 -10.46
CA PRO A 149 35.52 2.44 -10.54
C PRO A 149 36.02 3.74 -11.17
N ILE A 150 37.15 4.25 -10.68
CA ILE A 150 37.72 5.54 -11.13
C ILE A 150 38.05 5.53 -12.63
N ASP A 151 38.51 4.41 -13.17
CA ASP A 151 38.86 4.24 -14.57
C ASP A 151 37.68 4.16 -15.54
N GLU A 152 36.44 4.03 -15.01
CA GLU A 152 35.24 4.00 -15.83
C GLU A 152 34.55 5.37 -15.93
N VAL A 153 34.98 6.40 -15.19
CA VAL A 153 34.32 7.72 -15.11
C VAL A 153 34.12 8.36 -16.48
N ASP A 154 35.12 8.31 -17.34
CA ASP A 154 35.07 8.93 -18.68
C ASP A 154 34.06 8.26 -19.63
N SER A 155 33.54 7.08 -19.26
CA SER A 155 32.57 6.32 -20.05
C SER A 155 31.12 6.59 -19.67
N ILE A 156 30.87 7.20 -18.51
CA ILE A 156 29.55 7.53 -18.03
C ILE A 156 28.94 8.70 -18.82
N GLN A 157 27.63 8.58 -19.13
CA GLN A 157 26.87 9.69 -19.69
C GLN A 157 25.57 9.84 -18.90
N LEU A 158 25.48 10.85 -18.07
CA LEU A 158 24.28 11.19 -17.31
C LEU A 158 24.00 12.68 -17.47
N HIS A 159 22.95 12.97 -18.26
CA HIS A 159 22.46 14.32 -18.48
C HIS A 159 20.97 14.39 -18.21
N ILE A 160 20.57 15.28 -17.31
CA ILE A 160 19.16 15.48 -16.93
C ILE A 160 18.65 16.68 -17.69
N ASN A 161 17.64 16.45 -18.52
CA ASN A 161 17.00 17.48 -19.34
C ASN A 161 15.71 18.02 -18.76
N SER A 162 15.06 17.32 -17.82
CA SER A 162 13.93 17.89 -17.11
C SER A 162 13.74 17.27 -15.71
N LEU A 163 13.01 18.02 -14.86
CA LEU A 163 12.60 17.64 -13.52
C LEU A 163 11.06 17.72 -13.47
N ILE A 164 10.44 16.64 -12.99
CA ILE A 164 9.00 16.60 -12.71
C ILE A 164 8.82 16.97 -11.25
N HIS A 165 8.01 18.00 -11.00
CA HIS A 165 7.57 18.46 -9.69
C HIS A 165 6.15 17.93 -9.47
N ASP A 166 5.99 17.00 -8.58
CA ASP A 166 4.67 16.53 -8.14
C ASP A 166 4.02 17.60 -7.26
N SER A 167 2.86 18.09 -7.67
CA SER A 167 2.09 19.11 -6.95
C SER A 167 0.80 18.56 -6.34
N THR A 168 0.60 17.24 -6.38
CA THR A 168 -0.66 16.59 -6.00
C THR A 168 -0.46 15.42 -5.03
N ASP A 169 0.76 15.23 -4.51
CA ASP A 169 1.11 14.06 -3.70
C ASP A 169 0.66 12.73 -4.35
N ILE A 170 1.13 12.50 -5.58
CA ILE A 170 0.66 11.36 -6.40
C ILE A 170 1.00 10.00 -5.79
N LEU A 171 1.93 9.95 -4.85
CA LEU A 171 2.32 8.75 -4.11
C LEU A 171 1.33 8.45 -2.96
N ASN A 172 0.61 9.46 -2.48
CA ASN A 172 -0.39 9.36 -1.42
C ASN A 172 -1.66 10.18 -1.73
N TYR A 173 -2.05 10.22 -3.01
CA TYR A 173 -3.08 11.11 -3.53
C TYR A 173 -4.42 10.99 -2.79
N HIS A 174 -4.79 9.81 -2.33
CA HIS A 174 -6.04 9.57 -1.61
C HIS A 174 -5.93 9.84 -0.11
N GLY A 175 -4.72 9.85 0.47
CA GLY A 175 -4.50 10.30 1.84
C GLY A 175 -4.71 11.81 2.00
N THR A 176 -4.31 12.58 0.98
CA THR A 176 -4.31 14.05 0.99
C THR A 176 -5.55 14.69 0.32
N HIS A 177 -6.21 13.98 -0.58
CA HIS A 177 -7.34 14.50 -1.36
C HIS A 177 -8.58 13.64 -1.13
N ASN A 178 -9.18 13.77 0.06
CA ASN A 178 -10.45 13.14 0.41
C ASN A 178 -11.59 13.80 -0.37
N ASP A 179 -11.54 13.71 -1.71
CA ASP A 179 -12.67 14.12 -2.55
C ASP A 179 -13.70 13.00 -2.53
N SER A 180 -14.46 12.92 -1.43
CA SER A 180 -15.58 12.00 -1.22
C SER A 180 -16.60 12.00 -2.37
N SER A 181 -16.53 12.99 -3.26
CA SER A 181 -17.35 13.05 -4.47
C SER A 181 -16.83 12.18 -5.62
N ARG A 182 -15.59 11.66 -5.55
CA ARG A 182 -14.94 10.91 -6.64
C ARG A 182 -14.75 9.42 -6.33
N GLU A 183 -14.60 9.03 -5.07
CA GLU A 183 -14.18 7.67 -4.66
C GLU A 183 -15.34 6.68 -4.56
N ASP A 184 -16.52 7.08 -4.11
CA ASP A 184 -17.65 6.20 -3.81
C ASP A 184 -18.26 5.49 -5.04
N CYS A 185 -17.78 5.79 -6.27
CA CYS A 185 -18.34 5.27 -7.50
C CYS A 185 -17.56 4.10 -8.11
N ASN A 186 -16.35 3.83 -7.67
CA ASN A 186 -15.47 2.85 -8.31
C ASN A 186 -15.05 1.76 -7.31
N THR A 187 -15.34 0.52 -7.63
CA THR A 187 -15.00 -0.64 -6.81
C THR A 187 -13.52 -1.00 -6.92
N ASN A 188 -12.84 -1.20 -5.77
CA ASN A 188 -11.48 -1.73 -5.75
C ASN A 188 -11.42 -3.09 -6.42
N VAL A 189 -10.42 -3.32 -7.27
CA VAL A 189 -10.27 -4.61 -7.98
C VAL A 189 -10.14 -5.81 -7.05
N ILE A 190 -9.68 -5.63 -5.81
CA ILE A 190 -9.51 -6.70 -4.83
C ILE A 190 -10.85 -7.16 -4.22
N CYS A 191 -11.92 -6.37 -4.31
CA CYS A 191 -13.24 -6.75 -3.86
C CYS A 191 -13.75 -7.99 -4.61
N SER A 192 -14.72 -8.69 -4.02
CA SER A 192 -15.28 -9.93 -4.59
C SER A 192 -15.84 -9.78 -6.01
N GLN A 193 -16.27 -8.57 -6.39
CA GLN A 193 -16.68 -8.26 -7.75
C GLN A 193 -15.54 -8.44 -8.77
N GLY A 194 -14.28 -8.32 -8.35
CA GLY A 194 -13.10 -8.54 -9.16
C GLY A 194 -12.62 -10.00 -9.24
N ASP A 195 -13.21 -10.95 -8.50
CA ASP A 195 -12.68 -12.31 -8.37
C ASP A 195 -12.59 -13.05 -9.71
N ASP A 196 -13.60 -12.90 -10.56
CA ASP A 196 -13.61 -13.51 -11.88
C ASP A 196 -12.65 -12.84 -12.89
N TRP A 197 -12.04 -11.68 -12.50
CA TRP A 197 -11.25 -10.83 -13.39
C TRP A 197 -9.78 -10.73 -13.02
N ARG A 198 -9.28 -11.58 -12.08
CA ARG A 198 -7.91 -11.51 -11.53
C ARG A 198 -6.83 -11.47 -12.61
N ASP A 199 -6.97 -12.26 -13.65
CA ASP A 199 -6.02 -12.26 -14.76
C ASP A 199 -6.03 -10.91 -15.51
N GLN A 200 -7.21 -10.42 -15.91
CA GLN A 200 -7.35 -9.14 -16.61
C GLN A 200 -6.87 -7.97 -15.75
N ILE A 201 -7.10 -8.04 -14.43
CA ILE A 201 -6.60 -7.05 -13.44
C ILE A 201 -5.06 -6.97 -13.52
N ASN A 202 -4.36 -8.11 -13.58
CA ASN A 202 -2.90 -8.15 -13.70
C ASN A 202 -2.38 -7.66 -15.07
N GLY A 203 -3.26 -7.58 -16.07
CA GLY A 203 -2.93 -7.05 -17.39
C GLY A 203 -3.09 -5.55 -17.53
N VAL A 204 -3.63 -4.85 -16.53
CA VAL A 204 -3.83 -3.40 -16.59
C VAL A 204 -2.75 -2.67 -15.81
N VAL A 205 -2.24 -1.57 -16.39
CA VAL A 205 -1.13 -0.80 -15.82
C VAL A 205 -1.48 0.69 -15.81
N ARG A 206 -0.90 1.43 -14.86
CA ARG A 206 -0.89 2.89 -14.85
C ARG A 206 0.32 3.39 -15.62
N VAL A 207 0.15 4.39 -16.46
CA VAL A 207 1.21 4.95 -17.31
C VAL A 207 1.48 6.40 -16.91
N SER A 208 2.75 6.74 -16.65
CA SER A 208 3.20 8.13 -16.48
C SER A 208 3.91 8.62 -17.75
N MET A 209 3.48 9.77 -18.26
CA MET A 209 3.99 10.46 -19.43
C MET A 209 4.49 11.85 -19.04
N GLY A 210 5.65 11.93 -18.36
CA GLY A 210 6.07 13.16 -17.70
C GLY A 210 5.16 13.45 -16.51
N SER A 211 4.51 14.62 -16.46
CA SER A 211 3.58 15.02 -15.40
C SER A 211 2.13 14.56 -15.61
N GLY A 212 1.84 13.78 -16.66
CA GLY A 212 0.51 13.24 -16.97
C GLY A 212 0.41 11.75 -16.67
N LEU A 213 -0.81 11.27 -16.37
CA LEU A 213 -1.12 9.88 -16.08
C LEU A 213 -2.33 9.38 -16.89
N CYS A 214 -2.20 8.14 -17.37
CA CYS A 214 -3.26 7.37 -18.04
C CYS A 214 -3.25 5.91 -17.57
N SER A 215 -4.21 5.14 -18.04
CA SER A 215 -4.27 3.69 -17.91
C SER A 215 -3.89 3.01 -19.21
N ALA A 216 -3.43 1.75 -19.15
CA ALA A 216 -3.14 0.94 -20.33
C ALA A 216 -3.36 -0.54 -20.05
N SER A 217 -3.29 -1.36 -21.09
CA SER A 217 -3.27 -2.82 -20.99
C SER A 217 -2.00 -3.40 -21.61
N VAL A 218 -1.50 -4.48 -21.02
CA VAL A 218 -0.50 -5.35 -21.63
C VAL A 218 -1.24 -6.34 -22.52
N VAL A 219 -1.03 -6.29 -23.83
CA VAL A 219 -1.85 -7.03 -24.80
C VAL A 219 -1.08 -8.20 -25.44
N ASN A 220 -1.75 -9.35 -25.57
CA ASN A 220 -1.21 -10.55 -26.17
C ASN A 220 -1.15 -10.46 -27.70
N ASN A 221 -0.31 -11.28 -28.33
CA ASN A 221 -0.25 -11.49 -29.77
C ASN A 221 -0.55 -12.95 -30.14
N THR A 222 -0.75 -13.25 -31.42
CA THR A 222 -1.05 -14.60 -31.89
C THR A 222 0.10 -15.61 -31.73
N GLU A 223 1.33 -15.13 -31.53
CA GLU A 223 2.49 -15.99 -31.29
C GLU A 223 2.61 -16.40 -29.83
N ASN A 224 1.86 -15.76 -28.92
CA ASN A 224 1.91 -15.99 -27.47
C ASN A 224 3.34 -15.90 -26.91
N ASP A 225 4.16 -15.01 -27.45
CA ASP A 225 5.59 -14.91 -27.17
C ASP A 225 5.93 -13.95 -26.03
N ARG A 226 4.88 -13.38 -25.39
CA ARG A 226 5.01 -12.42 -24.27
C ARG A 226 5.77 -11.15 -24.64
N THR A 227 5.81 -10.79 -25.90
CA THR A 227 6.31 -9.48 -26.31
C THR A 227 5.52 -8.40 -25.59
N PRO A 228 6.18 -7.46 -24.88
CA PRO A 228 5.51 -6.53 -23.96
C PRO A 228 4.83 -5.39 -24.74
N TYR A 229 3.81 -5.73 -25.49
CA TYR A 229 2.95 -4.75 -26.14
C TYR A 229 2.04 -4.08 -25.12
N ILE A 230 1.97 -2.75 -25.17
CA ILE A 230 1.13 -1.93 -24.29
C ILE A 230 0.19 -1.12 -25.16
N LEU A 231 -1.10 -1.28 -24.92
CA LEU A 231 -2.16 -0.62 -25.66
C LEU A 231 -2.87 0.40 -24.76
N PHE A 232 -2.97 1.65 -25.25
CA PHE A 232 -3.66 2.73 -24.57
C PHE A 232 -4.21 3.77 -25.58
N ALA A 233 -4.69 4.94 -25.14
CA ALA A 233 -5.26 5.95 -26.01
C ALA A 233 -4.20 6.85 -26.67
N ASP A 234 -4.43 7.27 -27.92
CA ASP A 234 -3.53 8.20 -28.62
C ASP A 234 -3.51 9.58 -27.97
N HIS A 235 -4.64 10.08 -27.47
CA HIS A 235 -4.70 11.36 -26.76
C HIS A 235 -3.85 11.43 -25.49
N CYS A 236 -3.43 10.27 -24.95
CA CYS A 236 -2.46 10.18 -23.85
C CYS A 236 -1.01 10.41 -24.30
N LEU A 237 -0.71 10.37 -25.60
CA LEU A 237 0.65 10.55 -26.10
C LEU A 237 1.16 11.96 -25.79
N SER A 238 2.23 12.06 -25.00
CA SER A 238 2.88 13.32 -24.68
C SER A 238 4.39 13.12 -24.58
N GLY A 239 5.16 13.96 -25.26
CA GLY A 239 6.61 13.84 -25.29
C GLY A 239 7.11 12.56 -25.98
N SER A 240 8.24 12.02 -25.52
CA SER A 240 8.82 10.81 -26.09
C SER A 240 8.34 9.57 -25.33
N ALA A 241 7.87 8.55 -26.03
CA ALA A 241 7.46 7.28 -25.45
C ALA A 241 8.61 6.54 -24.74
N SER A 242 9.87 6.86 -25.06
CA SER A 242 11.02 6.33 -24.37
C SER A 242 11.18 6.81 -22.92
N GLY A 243 10.50 7.90 -22.54
CA GLY A 243 10.42 8.42 -21.17
C GLY A 243 9.22 7.94 -20.37
N TYR A 244 8.35 7.07 -20.90
CA TYR A 244 7.17 6.62 -20.17
C TYR A 244 7.54 5.61 -19.08
N VAL A 245 6.81 5.68 -17.96
CA VAL A 245 6.94 4.74 -16.84
C VAL A 245 5.63 3.98 -16.67
N PHE A 246 5.68 2.65 -16.62
CA PHE A 246 4.54 1.76 -16.50
C PHE A 246 4.54 1.13 -15.12
N TYR A 247 3.49 1.36 -14.34
CA TYR A 247 3.33 0.83 -12.98
C TYR A 247 2.36 -0.35 -13.00
N PHE A 248 2.85 -1.49 -12.50
CA PHE A 248 2.12 -2.74 -12.38
C PHE A 248 1.55 -2.87 -10.97
N ASN A 249 0.42 -3.57 -10.85
CA ASN A 249 -0.19 -3.94 -9.57
C ASN A 249 -0.39 -2.77 -8.59
N TYR A 250 -0.53 -1.55 -9.08
CA TYR A 250 -0.90 -0.41 -8.25
C TYR A 250 -2.37 -0.54 -7.85
N GLN A 251 -2.62 -1.31 -6.79
CA GLN A 251 -3.94 -1.66 -6.28
C GLN A 251 -3.88 -1.86 -4.77
N SER A 252 -5.02 -1.75 -4.10
CA SER A 252 -5.11 -2.03 -2.66
C SER A 252 -5.02 -3.52 -2.37
N THR A 253 -4.55 -3.84 -1.19
CA THR A 253 -4.55 -5.20 -0.63
C THR A 253 -5.87 -5.55 0.06
N SER A 254 -6.76 -4.57 0.28
CA SER A 254 -8.09 -4.78 0.87
C SER A 254 -9.18 -4.06 0.08
N CYS A 255 -10.43 -4.52 0.21
CA CYS A 255 -11.55 -3.95 -0.53
C CYS A 255 -11.84 -2.49 -0.13
N SER A 256 -11.65 -2.12 1.12
CA SER A 256 -11.81 -0.76 1.64
C SER A 256 -10.54 0.07 1.64
N GLY A 257 -9.40 -0.50 1.21
CA GLY A 257 -8.14 0.21 1.22
C GLY A 257 -8.04 1.29 0.15
N THR A 258 -7.28 2.33 0.43
CA THR A 258 -7.12 3.53 -0.43
C THR A 258 -5.72 3.66 -1.02
N SER A 259 -4.76 2.83 -0.61
CA SER A 259 -3.37 2.88 -1.05
C SER A 259 -2.93 1.61 -1.77
N GLY A 260 -1.87 1.71 -2.56
CA GLY A 260 -1.25 0.60 -3.29
C GLY A 260 0.25 0.81 -3.44
N SER A 261 0.98 -0.25 -3.73
CA SER A 261 2.42 -0.19 -3.95
C SER A 261 2.76 0.28 -5.37
N LEU A 262 3.68 1.22 -5.51
CA LEU A 262 4.28 1.63 -6.78
C LEU A 262 5.63 0.94 -7.07
N ASN A 263 5.96 -0.08 -6.28
CA ASN A 263 7.26 -0.74 -6.33
C ASN A 263 7.49 -1.61 -7.57
N GLN A 264 6.47 -1.80 -8.42
CA GLN A 264 6.57 -2.61 -9.61
C GLN A 264 6.42 -1.75 -10.86
N SER A 265 7.53 -1.31 -11.44
CA SER A 265 7.49 -0.50 -12.66
C SER A 265 8.61 -0.83 -13.63
N ILE A 266 8.38 -0.49 -14.91
CA ILE A 266 9.39 -0.49 -15.97
C ILE A 266 9.39 0.86 -16.67
N SER A 267 10.49 1.26 -17.27
CA SER A 267 10.64 2.53 -17.95
C SER A 267 11.00 2.35 -19.41
N GLY A 268 10.36 3.15 -20.25
CA GLY A 268 10.65 3.27 -21.67
C GLY A 268 9.83 2.37 -22.56
N SER A 269 9.50 2.92 -23.72
CA SER A 269 8.79 2.21 -24.78
C SER A 269 9.08 2.85 -26.16
N THR A 270 8.63 2.15 -27.20
CA THR A 270 8.62 2.65 -28.58
C THR A 270 7.21 2.65 -29.08
N LEU A 271 6.77 3.75 -29.68
CA LEU A 271 5.47 3.83 -30.36
C LEU A 271 5.53 3.04 -31.67
N LEU A 272 4.55 2.14 -31.85
CA LEU A 272 4.49 1.25 -33.00
C LEU A 272 3.39 1.67 -33.99
N ALA A 273 2.20 2.00 -33.47
CA ALA A 273 1.06 2.45 -34.26
C ALA A 273 0.14 3.32 -33.41
N SER A 274 -0.52 4.29 -34.01
CA SER A 274 -1.57 5.08 -33.36
C SER A 274 -2.55 5.66 -34.36
N ALA A 275 -3.68 6.12 -33.83
CA ALA A 275 -4.67 6.93 -34.56
C ALA A 275 -5.41 7.83 -33.56
N ASP A 276 -5.47 9.14 -33.90
CA ASP A 276 -6.00 10.16 -32.99
C ASP A 276 -7.54 10.09 -32.87
N ILE A 277 -8.06 10.65 -31.81
CA ILE A 277 -9.48 10.66 -31.44
C ILE A 277 -10.39 11.32 -32.49
N ASN A 278 -9.88 12.25 -33.32
CA ASN A 278 -10.68 12.98 -34.33
C ASN A 278 -10.78 12.22 -35.67
N SER A 279 -9.80 11.39 -35.95
CA SER A 279 -9.65 10.70 -37.25
C SER A 279 -9.75 9.19 -37.16
N GLY A 280 -9.68 8.59 -35.96
CA GLY A 280 -9.67 7.16 -35.73
C GLY A 280 -10.30 6.73 -34.40
N PRO A 281 -10.02 5.51 -33.96
CA PRO A 281 -10.54 4.94 -32.71
C PRO A 281 -9.67 5.28 -31.49
N ASP A 282 -8.87 6.35 -31.54
CA ASP A 282 -8.08 6.84 -30.42
C ASP A 282 -7.25 5.75 -29.73
N PHE A 283 -6.30 5.18 -30.43
CA PHE A 283 -5.41 4.15 -29.87
C PHE A 283 -3.94 4.45 -30.10
N ALA A 284 -3.11 3.99 -29.21
CA ALA A 284 -1.66 3.91 -29.37
C ALA A 284 -1.15 2.55 -28.89
N LEU A 285 -0.45 1.83 -29.75
CA LEU A 285 0.25 0.59 -29.45
C LEU A 285 1.73 0.90 -29.24
N LEU A 286 2.22 0.56 -28.08
CA LEU A 286 3.62 0.66 -27.70
C LEU A 286 4.24 -0.73 -27.54
N ARG A 287 5.57 -0.77 -27.61
CA ARG A 287 6.37 -1.88 -27.12
C ARG A 287 7.29 -1.39 -26.02
N ALA A 288 7.18 -1.95 -24.84
CA ALA A 288 8.09 -1.60 -23.73
C ALA A 288 9.54 -1.95 -24.08
N SER A 289 10.48 -1.16 -23.57
CA SER A 289 11.91 -1.31 -23.86
C SER A 289 12.51 -2.55 -23.20
N ASN A 290 11.92 -3.00 -22.09
CA ASN A 290 12.33 -4.16 -21.31
C ASN A 290 11.20 -5.15 -21.24
N ASN A 291 11.53 -6.44 -21.08
CA ASN A 291 10.54 -7.45 -20.72
C ASN A 291 9.96 -7.12 -19.33
N ILE A 292 8.69 -7.47 -19.15
CA ILE A 292 8.04 -7.30 -17.84
C ILE A 292 8.55 -8.42 -16.93
N PRO A 293 9.07 -8.10 -15.73
CA PRO A 293 9.53 -9.11 -14.79
C PRO A 293 8.43 -10.11 -14.41
N GLU A 294 8.75 -11.39 -14.35
CA GLU A 294 7.78 -12.43 -13.95
C GLU A 294 7.27 -12.21 -12.52
N SER A 295 8.09 -11.66 -11.65
CA SER A 295 7.71 -11.30 -10.28
C SER A 295 6.59 -10.24 -10.19
N TYR A 296 6.29 -9.53 -11.28
CA TYR A 296 5.15 -8.62 -11.35
C TYR A 296 3.84 -9.36 -11.69
N ASN A 297 3.92 -10.66 -11.95
CA ASN A 297 2.81 -11.51 -12.37
C ASN A 297 1.95 -10.90 -13.51
N PRO A 298 2.57 -10.41 -14.61
CA PRO A 298 1.83 -9.77 -15.67
C PRO A 298 0.95 -10.77 -16.42
N PHE A 299 -0.24 -10.32 -16.77
CA PHE A 299 -1.12 -11.01 -17.68
C PHE A 299 -1.18 -10.26 -19.01
N TYR A 300 -0.94 -10.95 -20.11
CA TYR A 300 -1.07 -10.40 -21.44
C TYR A 300 -2.50 -10.62 -21.89
N VAL A 301 -3.32 -9.57 -21.88
CA VAL A 301 -4.76 -9.70 -22.11
C VAL A 301 -5.07 -10.18 -23.53
N GLY A 302 -6.03 -11.07 -23.65
CA GLY A 302 -6.58 -11.47 -24.94
C GLY A 302 -7.40 -10.34 -25.54
N TRP A 303 -7.68 -10.44 -26.81
CA TRP A 303 -8.44 -9.44 -27.55
C TRP A 303 -9.44 -10.07 -28.52
N SER A 304 -10.47 -9.29 -28.86
CA SER A 304 -11.43 -9.60 -29.90
C SER A 304 -11.64 -8.41 -30.80
N ARG A 305 -11.55 -8.65 -32.11
CA ARG A 305 -11.87 -7.69 -33.16
C ARG A 305 -13.20 -7.99 -33.87
N GLN A 306 -14.13 -8.60 -33.13
CA GLN A 306 -15.49 -8.78 -33.64
C GLN A 306 -16.16 -7.42 -33.84
N THR A 307 -16.97 -7.32 -34.90
CA THR A 307 -17.68 -6.09 -35.24
C THR A 307 -19.04 -5.96 -34.56
N THR A 308 -19.51 -7.05 -33.93
CA THR A 308 -20.73 -7.09 -33.12
C THR A 308 -20.46 -6.44 -31.75
N ALA A 309 -21.37 -5.63 -31.27
CA ALA A 309 -21.28 -5.06 -29.94
C ALA A 309 -21.34 -6.17 -28.88
N PRO A 310 -20.52 -6.09 -27.82
CA PRO A 310 -20.61 -7.04 -26.70
C PRO A 310 -21.92 -6.85 -25.93
N GLU A 311 -22.42 -7.91 -25.31
CA GLU A 311 -23.68 -7.88 -24.54
C GLU A 311 -23.48 -7.28 -23.14
N GLU A 312 -22.27 -7.34 -22.60
CA GLU A 312 -21.85 -6.80 -21.30
C GLU A 312 -20.46 -6.20 -21.41
N ALA A 313 -20.12 -5.35 -20.48
CA ALA A 313 -18.89 -4.57 -20.50
C ALA A 313 -18.25 -4.42 -19.14
N ILE A 314 -16.96 -4.69 -19.07
CA ILE A 314 -16.18 -4.56 -17.88
C ILE A 314 -14.96 -3.68 -18.13
N GLY A 315 -14.82 -2.59 -17.37
CA GLY A 315 -13.66 -1.70 -17.42
C GLY A 315 -12.76 -1.91 -16.23
N ILE A 316 -11.44 -1.98 -16.45
CA ILE A 316 -10.43 -2.01 -15.39
C ILE A 316 -9.47 -0.85 -15.65
N HIS A 317 -9.35 0.07 -14.68
CA HIS A 317 -8.70 1.36 -14.91
C HIS A 317 -8.12 1.99 -13.64
N HIS A 318 -7.41 3.12 -13.80
CA HIS A 318 -6.88 3.96 -12.73
C HIS A 318 -7.56 5.34 -12.77
N PRO A 319 -8.79 5.47 -12.24
CA PRO A 319 -9.53 6.72 -12.27
C PRO A 319 -8.92 7.76 -11.35
N GLY A 320 -8.71 9.00 -11.81
CA GLY A 320 -8.08 10.05 -11.00
C GLY A 320 -6.66 9.74 -10.56
N ALA A 321 -5.95 8.86 -11.31
CA ALA A 321 -4.65 8.32 -10.94
C ALA A 321 -4.66 7.39 -9.70
N ASP A 322 -5.83 7.01 -9.22
CA ASP A 322 -6.07 6.13 -8.08
C ASP A 322 -5.52 4.71 -8.29
N ILE A 323 -5.52 3.97 -7.20
CA ILE A 323 -5.37 2.51 -7.23
C ILE A 323 -6.35 1.90 -8.22
N LYS A 324 -5.99 0.73 -8.73
CA LYS A 324 -6.77 0.06 -9.77
C LYS A 324 -8.20 -0.22 -9.33
N LYS A 325 -9.16 0.13 -10.18
CA LYS A 325 -10.60 -0.05 -9.97
C LYS A 325 -11.20 -0.90 -11.09
N ILE A 326 -12.38 -1.44 -10.81
CA ILE A 326 -13.18 -2.21 -11.76
C ILE A 326 -14.59 -1.63 -11.84
N SER A 327 -15.13 -1.55 -13.04
CA SER A 327 -16.45 -0.99 -13.34
C SER A 327 -17.24 -1.94 -14.24
N PHE A 328 -18.54 -2.00 -14.03
CA PHE A 328 -19.42 -2.97 -14.69
C PHE A 328 -20.60 -2.28 -15.37
N THR A 329 -21.05 -2.87 -16.51
CA THR A 329 -22.34 -2.52 -17.09
C THR A 329 -23.01 -3.77 -17.69
N SER A 330 -24.33 -3.81 -17.54
CA SER A 330 -25.25 -4.68 -18.30
C SER A 330 -26.03 -3.89 -19.35
N ASP A 331 -25.75 -2.60 -19.51
CA ASP A 331 -26.37 -1.74 -20.50
C ASP A 331 -25.98 -2.18 -21.93
N THR A 332 -26.88 -1.93 -22.85
CA THR A 332 -26.62 -2.23 -24.26
C THR A 332 -25.48 -1.38 -24.81
N VAL A 333 -24.40 -2.04 -25.21
CA VAL A 333 -23.30 -1.42 -25.92
C VAL A 333 -23.68 -1.12 -27.37
N THR A 334 -23.44 0.10 -27.82
CA THR A 334 -23.76 0.53 -29.17
C THR A 334 -22.54 1.10 -29.89
N ALA A 335 -22.51 0.98 -31.23
CA ALA A 335 -21.48 1.64 -32.01
C ALA A 335 -21.84 3.12 -32.17
N GLY A 336 -20.94 4.02 -31.79
CA GLY A 336 -21.16 5.46 -31.80
C GLY A 336 -19.91 6.27 -32.14
N GLY A 337 -19.96 7.56 -31.89
CA GLY A 337 -18.90 8.50 -32.20
C GLY A 337 -18.65 8.74 -33.69
N SER A 338 -17.56 9.46 -34.02
CA SER A 338 -17.19 9.78 -35.39
C SER A 338 -16.89 8.49 -36.19
N GLY A 339 -17.59 8.27 -37.27
CA GLY A 339 -17.38 7.10 -38.14
C GLY A 339 -17.71 5.73 -37.50
N SER A 340 -18.46 5.72 -36.39
CA SER A 340 -18.71 4.50 -35.57
C SER A 340 -17.43 3.83 -35.10
N ASN A 341 -16.44 4.65 -34.74
CA ASN A 341 -15.14 4.18 -34.28
C ASN A 341 -15.13 3.80 -32.79
N TYR A 342 -16.26 4.01 -32.09
CA TYR A 342 -16.33 3.84 -30.64
C TYR A 342 -17.44 2.88 -30.25
N TRP A 343 -17.25 2.16 -29.12
CA TRP A 343 -18.29 1.55 -28.34
C TRP A 343 -18.81 2.56 -27.33
N GLU A 344 -20.11 2.80 -27.29
CA GLU A 344 -20.76 3.74 -26.38
C GLU A 344 -21.74 3.00 -25.47
N PHE A 345 -21.65 3.26 -24.17
CA PHE A 345 -22.48 2.67 -23.12
C PHE A 345 -22.37 3.44 -21.81
N ARG A 346 -23.16 3.03 -20.80
CA ARG A 346 -23.08 3.55 -19.42
C ARG A 346 -22.67 2.45 -18.47
N TYR A 347 -21.88 2.80 -17.46
CA TYR A 347 -21.62 1.89 -16.36
C TYR A 347 -22.80 1.89 -15.38
N ASP A 348 -23.19 0.71 -14.87
CA ASP A 348 -24.09 0.51 -13.75
C ASP A 348 -23.38 0.74 -12.42
N ASP A 349 -22.12 0.32 -12.35
CA ASP A 349 -21.22 0.47 -11.20
C ASP A 349 -19.88 1.04 -11.69
N GLY A 350 -19.46 2.14 -11.10
CA GLY A 350 -18.25 2.84 -11.47
C GLY A 350 -18.38 3.87 -12.60
N ARG A 351 -17.29 4.50 -12.97
CA ARG A 351 -17.19 5.46 -14.05
C ARG A 351 -15.76 5.73 -14.49
N VAL A 352 -15.59 6.18 -15.72
CA VAL A 352 -14.33 6.74 -16.26
C VAL A 352 -14.21 8.20 -15.85
N ILE A 353 -13.03 8.61 -15.41
CA ILE A 353 -12.64 10.01 -15.14
C ILE A 353 -11.20 10.23 -15.65
N PRO A 354 -10.65 11.46 -15.69
CA PRO A 354 -9.26 11.70 -16.06
C PRO A 354 -8.31 10.71 -15.39
N GLY A 355 -7.35 10.16 -16.14
CA GLY A 355 -6.49 9.05 -15.69
C GLY A 355 -6.97 7.66 -16.08
N SER A 356 -8.28 7.45 -16.29
CA SER A 356 -8.82 6.19 -16.85
C SER A 356 -8.53 6.01 -18.35
N SER A 357 -8.21 7.08 -19.06
CA SER A 357 -7.89 7.09 -20.50
C SER A 357 -6.92 5.98 -20.87
N GLY A 358 -7.21 5.28 -21.98
CA GLY A 358 -6.42 4.17 -22.48
C GLY A 358 -6.70 2.83 -21.79
N SER A 359 -7.52 2.78 -20.73
CA SER A 359 -7.89 1.53 -20.07
C SER A 359 -8.65 0.58 -21.01
N PRO A 360 -8.50 -0.72 -20.81
CA PRO A 360 -9.22 -1.73 -21.58
C PRO A 360 -10.69 -1.79 -21.19
N PHE A 361 -11.48 -2.18 -22.19
CA PHE A 361 -12.85 -2.59 -22.10
C PHE A 361 -12.95 -4.06 -22.51
N PHE A 362 -13.48 -4.91 -21.65
CA PHE A 362 -13.57 -6.36 -21.85
C PHE A 362 -15.00 -6.80 -22.14
N ASP A 363 -15.15 -7.79 -23.02
CA ASP A 363 -16.38 -8.53 -23.24
C ASP A 363 -16.58 -9.66 -22.21
N GLY A 364 -17.74 -10.32 -22.22
CA GLY A 364 -18.04 -11.45 -21.33
C GLY A 364 -17.12 -12.67 -21.52
N ASN A 365 -16.32 -12.72 -22.60
CA ASN A 365 -15.28 -13.72 -22.78
C ASN A 365 -13.91 -13.26 -22.23
N LYS A 366 -13.88 -12.15 -21.48
CA LYS A 366 -12.67 -11.59 -20.86
C LYS A 366 -11.61 -11.13 -21.87
N ARG A 367 -12.04 -10.73 -23.08
CA ARG A 367 -11.18 -10.26 -24.17
C ARG A 367 -11.35 -8.77 -24.35
N GLN A 368 -10.25 -8.06 -24.52
CA GLN A 368 -10.28 -6.62 -24.78
C GLN A 368 -10.93 -6.35 -26.14
N VAL A 369 -11.94 -5.48 -26.14
CA VAL A 369 -12.69 -5.04 -27.31
C VAL A 369 -12.67 -3.55 -27.53
N GLY A 370 -12.12 -2.79 -26.58
CA GLY A 370 -12.06 -1.34 -26.67
C GLY A 370 -11.00 -0.70 -25.78
N ILE A 371 -10.81 0.61 -25.97
CA ILE A 371 -9.81 1.49 -25.33
C ILE A 371 -10.51 2.74 -24.86
N ALA A 372 -10.45 3.10 -23.56
CA ALA A 372 -11.13 4.27 -23.00
C ALA A 372 -10.65 5.56 -23.65
N SER A 373 -11.57 6.34 -24.20
CA SER A 373 -11.27 7.52 -25.00
C SER A 373 -11.93 8.80 -24.50
N TYR A 374 -13.21 8.76 -24.18
CA TYR A 374 -13.94 9.96 -23.76
C TYR A 374 -15.16 9.66 -22.90
N ILE A 375 -15.65 10.72 -22.26
CA ILE A 375 -16.94 10.73 -21.56
C ILE A 375 -17.78 11.88 -22.10
N TYR A 376 -19.09 11.64 -22.29
CA TYR A 376 -20.06 12.70 -22.50
C TYR A 376 -20.80 13.00 -21.20
N THR A 377 -20.74 14.25 -20.78
CA THR A 377 -21.57 14.74 -19.67
C THR A 377 -22.94 15.12 -20.23
N ASN A 378 -23.93 14.27 -20.08
CA ASN A 378 -25.30 14.69 -20.18
C ASN A 378 -25.65 15.42 -18.87
N TYR A 379 -26.06 16.69 -19.01
CA TYR A 379 -26.38 17.65 -17.97
C TYR A 379 -26.78 17.03 -16.63
N CYS A 380 -25.84 17.02 -15.69
CA CYS A 380 -26.10 16.75 -14.31
C CYS A 380 -26.03 18.08 -13.56
N ASP A 381 -27.14 18.48 -12.91
CA ASP A 381 -27.13 19.60 -11.97
C ASP A 381 -26.14 19.22 -10.83
N PRO A 382 -25.28 20.11 -10.36
CA PRO A 382 -24.32 19.79 -9.32
C PRO A 382 -25.04 19.41 -8.01
N SER A 383 -25.41 18.16 -7.88
CA SER A 383 -25.86 17.55 -6.63
C SER A 383 -24.92 16.40 -6.30
N PRO A 384 -24.67 16.10 -5.03
CA PRO A 384 -23.80 14.98 -4.61
C PRO A 384 -24.18 13.64 -5.26
N ASP A 385 -25.49 13.39 -5.45
CA ASP A 385 -26.02 12.17 -6.06
C ASP A 385 -25.73 12.04 -7.57
N CYS A 386 -25.24 13.10 -8.21
CA CYS A 386 -24.96 13.16 -9.64
C CYS A 386 -23.59 12.58 -10.00
N TYR A 387 -22.68 12.50 -9.07
CA TYR A 387 -21.32 12.05 -9.33
C TYR A 387 -21.20 10.54 -9.53
N CYS A 388 -22.09 9.75 -8.92
CA CYS A 388 -22.16 8.31 -9.06
C CYS A 388 -23.36 7.81 -9.88
N SER A 389 -24.16 8.73 -10.44
CA SER A 389 -25.35 8.31 -11.18
C SER A 389 -24.98 7.92 -12.62
N GLN A 390 -25.71 6.98 -13.16
CA GLN A 390 -25.71 6.39 -14.51
C GLN A 390 -25.88 7.41 -15.68
N GLN A 391 -25.36 8.64 -15.54
CA GLN A 391 -25.64 9.73 -16.47
C GLN A 391 -24.50 10.07 -17.43
N TYR A 392 -23.41 9.30 -17.40
CA TYR A 392 -22.29 9.52 -18.30
C TYR A 392 -22.25 8.44 -19.37
N ASP A 393 -22.35 8.85 -20.64
CA ASP A 393 -22.04 7.97 -21.75
C ASP A 393 -20.51 7.90 -21.92
N HIS A 394 -19.96 6.69 -21.92
CA HIS A 394 -18.55 6.42 -22.05
C HIS A 394 -18.26 5.94 -23.48
N GLY A 395 -17.22 6.50 -24.09
CA GLY A 395 -16.76 6.12 -25.42
C GLY A 395 -15.42 5.36 -25.35
N TYR A 396 -15.41 4.16 -25.88
CA TYR A 396 -14.21 3.35 -25.98
C TYR A 396 -13.84 3.09 -27.44
N GLY A 397 -12.64 3.49 -27.85
CA GLY A 397 -12.10 3.21 -29.19
C GLY A 397 -12.17 1.72 -29.52
N ARG A 398 -12.78 1.39 -30.65
CA ARG A 398 -13.05 0.02 -31.04
C ARG A 398 -11.79 -0.70 -31.50
N PHE A 399 -11.53 -1.87 -30.91
CA PHE A 399 -10.38 -2.69 -31.24
C PHE A 399 -10.38 -3.14 -32.72
N ASP A 400 -11.55 -3.49 -33.28
CA ASP A 400 -11.69 -3.88 -34.70
C ASP A 400 -11.36 -2.75 -35.66
N ARG A 401 -11.59 -1.50 -35.26
CA ARG A 401 -11.26 -0.29 -36.03
C ARG A 401 -9.78 0.05 -35.99
N ALA A 402 -9.15 -0.16 -34.83
CA ALA A 402 -7.72 0.04 -34.63
C ALA A 402 -6.88 -1.01 -35.40
N TRP A 403 -7.42 -2.21 -35.56
CA TRP A 403 -6.74 -3.34 -36.19
C TRP A 403 -6.11 -3.03 -37.55
N GLY A 404 -6.88 -2.41 -38.44
CA GLY A 404 -6.43 -2.06 -39.78
C GLY A 404 -5.52 -0.84 -39.86
N LEU A 405 -5.33 -0.12 -38.76
CA LEU A 405 -4.54 1.10 -38.68
C LEU A 405 -3.13 0.87 -38.13
N GLY A 406 -2.65 -0.37 -38.20
CA GLY A 406 -1.28 -0.74 -37.88
C GLY A 406 -1.11 -1.72 -36.72
N MET A 407 -2.16 -2.03 -35.94
CA MET A 407 -2.05 -3.01 -34.84
C MET A 407 -1.82 -4.44 -35.36
N SER A 408 -2.45 -4.80 -36.48
CA SER A 408 -2.42 -6.19 -37.02
C SER A 408 -1.02 -6.72 -37.28
N GLN A 409 -0.08 -5.89 -37.74
CA GLN A 409 1.27 -6.33 -38.05
C GLN A 409 2.09 -6.75 -36.81
N TYR A 410 1.66 -6.31 -35.62
CA TYR A 410 2.31 -6.64 -34.36
C TYR A 410 1.53 -7.71 -33.58
N LEU A 411 0.20 -7.65 -33.59
CA LEU A 411 -0.63 -8.55 -32.79
C LEU A 411 -1.01 -9.84 -33.54
N ASP A 412 -0.86 -9.89 -34.89
CA ASP A 412 -0.99 -11.06 -35.74
C ASP A 412 0.09 -11.05 -36.85
N PRO A 413 1.40 -11.14 -36.47
CA PRO A 413 2.50 -10.99 -37.42
C PRO A 413 2.51 -12.07 -38.53
N SER A 414 1.94 -13.25 -38.28
CA SER A 414 1.79 -14.31 -39.26
C SER A 414 0.58 -14.10 -40.20
N ASN A 415 -0.23 -13.05 -39.95
CA ASN A 415 -1.48 -12.77 -40.66
C ASN A 415 -2.41 -13.99 -40.69
N SER A 416 -2.60 -14.60 -39.54
CA SER A 416 -3.39 -15.84 -39.37
C SER A 416 -4.87 -15.66 -39.67
N GLY A 417 -5.35 -14.41 -39.63
CA GLY A 417 -6.75 -14.06 -39.86
C GLY A 417 -7.67 -14.31 -38.68
N VAL A 418 -7.15 -14.72 -37.51
CA VAL A 418 -7.98 -14.93 -36.31
C VAL A 418 -8.68 -13.64 -35.91
N ILE A 419 -9.90 -13.76 -35.40
CA ILE A 419 -10.74 -12.66 -34.97
C ILE A 419 -10.70 -12.41 -33.47
N ALA A 420 -10.18 -13.38 -32.70
CA ALA A 420 -10.02 -13.30 -31.27
C ALA A 420 -8.96 -14.25 -30.75
N ILE A 421 -8.24 -13.89 -29.71
CA ILE A 421 -7.34 -14.75 -28.94
C ILE A 421 -7.57 -14.57 -27.44
N ASP A 422 -7.24 -15.61 -26.70
CA ASP A 422 -7.26 -15.53 -25.23
C ASP A 422 -5.99 -14.90 -24.68
N GLY A 423 -6.07 -14.40 -23.47
CA GLY A 423 -4.90 -13.88 -22.75
C GLY A 423 -4.00 -15.00 -22.25
N ILE A 424 -2.76 -14.64 -21.96
CA ILE A 424 -1.78 -15.56 -21.38
C ILE A 424 -1.10 -14.92 -20.16
N SER A 425 -0.77 -15.74 -19.17
CA SER A 425 0.03 -15.36 -18.02
C SER A 425 1.53 -15.48 -18.30
N SER A 426 2.33 -14.77 -17.54
CA SER A 426 3.80 -14.85 -17.62
C SER A 426 4.39 -15.93 -16.75
N SER A 427 3.73 -16.35 -15.67
CA SER A 427 4.32 -17.22 -14.65
C SER A 427 3.41 -18.35 -14.21
N GLY A 428 4.00 -19.30 -13.54
CA GLY A 428 3.51 -20.62 -13.32
C GLY A 428 2.27 -20.81 -12.44
N ILE A 429 1.96 -19.91 -11.49
CA ILE A 429 0.87 -20.11 -10.52
C ILE A 429 0.27 -18.77 -10.09
N GLY A 430 -1.06 -18.69 -9.99
CA GLY A 430 -1.76 -17.64 -9.27
C GLY A 430 -2.42 -18.21 -8.03
N ILE A 431 -2.31 -17.51 -6.90
CA ILE A 431 -2.99 -17.86 -5.65
C ILE A 431 -3.93 -16.72 -5.29
N VAL A 432 -5.20 -17.04 -5.07
CA VAL A 432 -6.22 -16.12 -4.57
C VAL A 432 -6.81 -16.72 -3.29
N HIS A 433 -6.79 -15.93 -2.23
CA HIS A 433 -7.28 -16.32 -0.93
C HIS A 433 -7.92 -15.12 -0.24
N ASP A 434 -9.08 -15.31 0.38
CA ASP A 434 -9.67 -14.32 1.26
C ASP A 434 -8.98 -14.44 2.63
N SER A 435 -8.18 -13.46 2.97
CA SER A 435 -7.44 -13.43 4.23
C SER A 435 -8.38 -13.37 5.42
N TYR A 436 -8.08 -14.13 6.46
CA TYR A 436 -8.77 -13.96 7.73
C TYR A 436 -8.38 -12.63 8.37
N GLU A 437 -9.39 -11.94 8.88
CA GLU A 437 -9.28 -10.90 9.89
C GLU A 437 -9.60 -11.53 11.25
N ASP A 438 -9.60 -10.77 12.34
CA ASP A 438 -10.01 -11.30 13.65
C ASP A 438 -11.44 -11.86 13.58
N VAL A 439 -11.62 -13.11 13.98
CA VAL A 439 -12.88 -13.81 13.88
C VAL A 439 -13.28 -14.38 15.24
N PRO A 440 -14.57 -14.29 15.61
CA PRO A 440 -15.07 -14.90 16.85
C PRO A 440 -14.83 -16.42 16.87
N PHE A 441 -14.45 -16.96 18.01
CA PHE A 441 -14.31 -18.41 18.17
C PHE A 441 -15.66 -19.09 18.02
N GLN A 442 -15.80 -19.99 17.08
CA GLN A 442 -17.03 -20.76 16.82
C GLN A 442 -16.80 -22.26 16.78
N SER A 443 -15.55 -22.71 16.59
CA SER A 443 -15.21 -24.11 16.40
C SER A 443 -13.74 -24.33 16.73
N SER A 444 -13.40 -25.53 17.24
CA SER A 444 -12.03 -25.99 17.43
C SER A 444 -11.33 -26.36 16.11
N SER A 445 -11.90 -26.00 14.96
CA SER A 445 -11.31 -26.18 13.64
C SER A 445 -11.68 -25.00 12.74
N LEU A 446 -10.75 -24.63 11.83
CA LEU A 446 -10.90 -23.57 10.87
C LEU A 446 -10.51 -24.07 9.48
N ASP A 447 -11.33 -23.74 8.47
CA ASP A 447 -11.14 -24.15 7.08
C ASP A 447 -10.45 -23.05 6.28
N PHE A 448 -9.26 -23.32 5.80
CA PHE A 448 -8.53 -22.44 4.86
C PHE A 448 -8.83 -22.87 3.42
N SER A 449 -9.18 -21.92 2.58
CA SER A 449 -9.52 -22.16 1.18
C SER A 449 -8.80 -21.19 0.26
N ALA A 450 -8.18 -21.68 -0.80
CA ALA A 450 -7.55 -20.86 -1.81
C ALA A 450 -7.87 -21.37 -3.21
N THR A 451 -8.01 -20.46 -4.15
CA THR A 451 -8.04 -20.79 -5.58
C THR A 451 -6.63 -20.68 -6.13
N VAL A 452 -6.09 -21.81 -6.61
CA VAL A 452 -4.73 -21.88 -7.15
C VAL A 452 -4.80 -22.27 -8.62
N THR A 453 -4.40 -21.37 -9.49
CA THR A 453 -4.49 -21.52 -10.93
C THR A 453 -3.10 -21.75 -11.55
N PRO A 454 -2.86 -22.88 -12.23
CA PRO A 454 -1.62 -23.06 -12.97
C PRO A 454 -1.69 -22.27 -14.27
N TYR A 455 -0.74 -21.38 -14.49
CA TYR A 455 -0.59 -20.66 -15.76
C TYR A 455 0.37 -21.38 -16.71
N SER A 456 1.24 -22.23 -16.16
CA SER A 456 2.03 -23.20 -16.94
C SER A 456 2.11 -24.52 -16.19
N GLY A 457 2.23 -25.63 -16.90
CA GLY A 457 2.26 -26.97 -16.30
C GLY A 457 0.95 -27.34 -15.58
N TYR A 458 1.06 -28.01 -14.45
CA TYR A 458 -0.03 -28.34 -13.53
C TYR A 458 0.44 -28.07 -12.09
N ILE A 459 -0.50 -27.88 -11.17
CA ILE A 459 -0.16 -27.70 -9.74
C ILE A 459 0.40 -29.01 -9.19
N ASP A 460 1.61 -28.97 -8.66
CA ASP A 460 2.29 -30.12 -8.06
C ASP A 460 1.94 -30.22 -6.56
N ALA A 461 1.97 -29.09 -5.85
CA ALA A 461 1.53 -29.03 -4.46
C ALA A 461 0.95 -27.64 -4.11
N VAL A 462 0.01 -27.66 -3.16
CA VAL A 462 -0.45 -26.45 -2.44
C VAL A 462 -0.39 -26.78 -0.96
N GLU A 463 0.24 -25.93 -0.17
CA GLU A 463 0.51 -26.15 1.23
C GLU A 463 0.10 -24.90 2.04
N LEU A 464 -0.56 -25.13 3.17
CA LEU A 464 -0.81 -24.14 4.20
C LEU A 464 0.33 -24.23 5.23
N TYR A 465 1.05 -23.13 5.39
CA TYR A 465 1.99 -22.93 6.48
C TYR A 465 1.29 -22.11 7.56
N TYR A 466 1.32 -22.59 8.79
CA TYR A 466 0.68 -21.90 9.91
C TYR A 466 1.45 -22.09 11.21
N ASP A 467 1.35 -21.12 12.09
CA ASP A 467 1.90 -21.12 13.44
C ASP A 467 0.77 -20.79 14.43
N LEU A 468 0.68 -21.59 15.48
CA LEU A 468 -0.29 -21.44 16.57
C LEU A 468 0.41 -21.03 17.89
N GLY A 469 1.63 -20.46 17.79
CA GLY A 469 2.48 -20.11 18.92
C GLY A 469 3.51 -21.19 19.30
N ASP A 470 3.48 -22.35 18.66
CA ASP A 470 4.38 -23.48 18.94
C ASP A 470 5.36 -23.78 17.77
N GLY A 471 5.45 -22.85 16.81
CA GLY A 471 6.31 -22.90 15.64
C GLY A 471 5.59 -23.38 14.37
N TRP A 472 6.20 -23.06 13.23
CA TRP A 472 5.64 -23.31 11.90
C TRP A 472 5.30 -24.77 11.66
N LYS A 473 4.08 -25.02 11.24
CA LYS A 473 3.53 -26.30 10.78
C LYS A 473 3.18 -26.19 9.30
N VAL A 474 3.16 -27.33 8.63
CA VAL A 474 2.79 -27.43 7.20
C VAL A 474 1.67 -28.44 7.05
N GLN A 475 0.67 -28.06 6.29
CA GLN A 475 -0.43 -28.94 5.93
C GLN A 475 -0.71 -28.88 4.44
N GLU A 476 -0.78 -30.04 3.77
CA GLU A 476 -1.19 -30.14 2.36
C GLU A 476 -2.63 -29.68 2.21
N MET A 477 -2.87 -28.77 1.23
CA MET A 477 -4.20 -28.36 0.83
C MET A 477 -4.68 -29.25 -0.31
N LEU A 478 -5.84 -29.86 -0.15
CA LEU A 478 -6.41 -30.78 -1.13
C LEU A 478 -7.49 -30.09 -1.98
N THR A 479 -7.67 -30.52 -3.21
CA THR A 479 -8.73 -29.99 -4.06
C THR A 479 -10.11 -30.26 -3.46
N ALA A 480 -10.93 -29.22 -3.34
CA ALA A 480 -12.28 -29.29 -2.77
C ALA A 480 -13.18 -30.25 -3.53
N THR A 481 -13.03 -30.31 -4.86
CA THR A 481 -13.65 -31.30 -5.74
C THR A 481 -12.69 -31.70 -6.86
N LEU A 482 -12.83 -32.91 -7.37
CA LEU A 482 -11.97 -33.38 -8.45
C LEU A 482 -12.07 -32.49 -9.68
N GLY A 483 -10.95 -31.90 -10.09
CA GLY A 483 -10.85 -30.98 -11.22
C GLY A 483 -11.17 -29.51 -10.88
N SER A 484 -11.36 -29.18 -9.60
CA SER A 484 -11.43 -27.80 -9.10
C SER A 484 -10.03 -27.22 -8.93
N ASN A 485 -9.90 -25.91 -9.14
CA ASN A 485 -8.72 -25.13 -8.76
C ASN A 485 -8.80 -24.63 -7.31
N THR A 486 -9.85 -24.94 -6.57
CA THR A 486 -10.01 -24.59 -5.15
C THR A 486 -9.37 -25.67 -4.29
N TYR A 487 -8.43 -25.28 -3.46
CA TYR A 487 -7.70 -26.11 -2.53
C TYR A 487 -8.12 -25.76 -1.11
N GLN A 488 -8.23 -26.74 -0.23
CA GLN A 488 -8.70 -26.56 1.13
C GLN A 488 -7.85 -27.37 2.10
N ALA A 489 -7.64 -26.79 3.29
CA ALA A 489 -7.10 -27.47 4.45
C ALA A 489 -7.90 -27.07 5.68
N THR A 490 -8.03 -27.99 6.64
CA THR A 490 -8.70 -27.72 7.92
C THR A 490 -7.64 -27.77 9.01
N VAL A 491 -7.47 -26.74 9.78
CA VAL A 491 -6.60 -26.71 10.96
C VAL A 491 -7.46 -27.05 12.17
N ASP A 492 -7.11 -28.10 12.89
CA ASP A 492 -7.80 -28.58 14.08
C ASP A 492 -7.02 -28.21 15.36
N GLY A 493 -7.69 -28.35 16.50
CA GLY A 493 -7.08 -28.11 17.80
C GLY A 493 -7.04 -26.65 18.21
N LEU A 494 -7.89 -25.85 17.57
CA LEU A 494 -8.04 -24.44 17.87
C LEU A 494 -8.91 -24.23 19.11
N TYR A 495 -8.62 -23.16 19.83
CA TYR A 495 -9.36 -22.73 21.02
C TYR A 495 -9.52 -21.21 21.01
N ASP A 496 -10.37 -20.70 21.85
CA ASP A 496 -10.63 -19.28 22.01
C ASP A 496 -9.40 -18.53 22.52
N GLY A 497 -9.09 -17.40 21.92
CA GLY A 497 -7.94 -16.61 22.31
C GLY A 497 -6.62 -17.07 21.68
N MET A 498 -6.64 -17.58 20.46
CA MET A 498 -5.42 -17.93 19.72
C MET A 498 -5.00 -16.83 18.74
N LEU A 499 -3.71 -16.52 18.74
CA LEU A 499 -3.08 -15.80 17.65
C LEU A 499 -2.63 -16.81 16.58
N ILE A 500 -3.09 -16.62 15.35
CA ILE A 500 -2.77 -17.51 14.22
C ILE A 500 -1.99 -16.73 13.19
N THR A 501 -0.80 -17.21 12.88
CA THR A 501 0.03 -16.69 11.78
C THR A 501 0.04 -17.71 10.66
N TYR A 502 -0.17 -17.31 9.41
CA TYR A 502 -0.19 -18.25 8.29
C TYR A 502 0.15 -17.63 6.95
N TYR A 503 0.50 -18.50 6.01
CA TYR A 503 0.58 -18.20 4.59
C TYR A 503 0.30 -19.44 3.74
N ILE A 504 -0.01 -19.22 2.46
CA ILE A 504 -0.25 -20.30 1.50
C ILE A 504 0.92 -20.37 0.52
N TYR A 505 1.41 -21.58 0.27
CA TYR A 505 2.49 -21.88 -0.65
C TYR A 505 1.94 -22.74 -1.79
N GLY A 506 2.31 -22.43 -3.02
CA GLY A 506 2.00 -23.24 -4.20
C GLY A 506 3.23 -23.48 -5.06
N VAL A 507 3.32 -24.66 -5.65
CA VAL A 507 4.37 -25.01 -6.61
C VAL A 507 3.76 -25.77 -7.79
N ASN A 508 4.22 -25.46 -9.01
CA ASN A 508 3.80 -26.19 -10.20
C ASN A 508 4.83 -27.25 -10.64
N SER A 509 4.45 -28.06 -11.63
CA SER A 509 5.29 -29.13 -12.20
C SER A 509 6.58 -28.65 -12.86
N GLU A 510 6.74 -27.37 -13.06
CA GLU A 510 7.95 -26.73 -13.59
C GLU A 510 8.87 -26.22 -12.47
N GLY A 511 8.43 -26.38 -11.21
CA GLY A 511 9.16 -25.94 -10.03
C GLY A 511 9.03 -24.44 -9.74
N ILE A 512 8.06 -23.74 -10.37
CA ILE A 512 7.78 -22.34 -10.10
C ILE A 512 6.95 -22.26 -8.83
N VAL A 513 7.40 -21.43 -7.90
CA VAL A 513 6.81 -21.22 -6.57
C VAL A 513 6.11 -19.88 -6.50
N GLN A 514 4.97 -19.85 -5.82
CA GLN A 514 4.25 -18.66 -5.44
C GLN A 514 3.77 -18.80 -4.00
N THR A 515 3.78 -17.69 -3.26
CA THR A 515 3.18 -17.60 -1.92
C THR A 515 2.05 -16.59 -1.91
N TYR A 516 1.18 -16.70 -0.92
CA TYR A 516 0.18 -15.70 -0.59
C TYR A 516 0.20 -15.46 0.93
N PRO A 517 0.52 -14.26 1.38
CA PRO A 517 0.99 -13.09 0.63
C PRO A 517 2.29 -13.32 -0.16
N ASN A 518 2.55 -12.45 -1.15
CA ASN A 518 3.64 -12.65 -2.13
C ASN A 518 5.05 -12.73 -1.52
N ASN A 519 5.26 -12.14 -0.34
CA ASN A 519 6.57 -12.09 0.33
C ASN A 519 6.63 -13.03 1.54
N ALA A 520 5.64 -13.91 1.72
CA ALA A 520 5.68 -14.84 2.83
C ALA A 520 6.95 -15.73 2.77
N PRO A 521 7.56 -16.09 3.92
CA PRO A 521 7.01 -15.90 5.29
C PRO A 521 7.20 -14.51 5.91
N ASP A 522 7.96 -13.58 5.28
CA ASP A 522 8.25 -12.27 5.89
C ASP A 522 6.99 -11.41 6.08
N ASP A 523 6.01 -11.52 5.17
CA ASP A 523 4.71 -10.83 5.21
C ASP A 523 3.57 -11.85 5.46
N SER A 524 3.65 -12.63 6.53
CA SER A 524 2.60 -13.60 6.89
C SER A 524 1.33 -12.90 7.39
N ILE A 525 0.17 -13.55 7.20
CA ILE A 525 -1.11 -13.07 7.72
C ILE A 525 -1.21 -13.43 9.19
N VAL A 526 -1.61 -12.46 10.03
CA VAL A 526 -1.80 -12.63 11.46
C VAL A 526 -3.20 -12.20 11.85
N PHE A 527 -3.92 -13.06 12.55
CA PHE A 527 -5.25 -12.75 13.07
C PHE A 527 -5.52 -13.45 14.40
N ILE A 528 -6.51 -12.95 15.15
CA ILE A 528 -6.96 -13.53 16.41
C ILE A 528 -8.22 -14.36 16.16
N LEU A 529 -8.24 -15.58 16.70
CA LEU A 529 -9.40 -16.43 16.76
C LEU A 529 -10.05 -16.34 18.15
N GLY A 530 -11.18 -15.66 18.22
CA GLY A 530 -11.84 -15.37 19.48
C GLY A 530 -11.32 -14.09 20.14
N ASP A 531 -11.39 -14.04 21.45
CA ASP A 531 -10.93 -12.93 22.27
C ASP A 531 -9.69 -13.33 23.06
N LEU A 532 -8.61 -12.53 22.98
CA LEU A 532 -7.46 -12.69 23.86
C LEU A 532 -7.80 -12.18 25.27
N PRO A 533 -7.35 -12.86 26.33
CA PRO A 533 -7.54 -12.35 27.67
C PRO A 533 -6.66 -11.12 27.93
N ASP A 534 -7.29 -10.06 28.45
CA ASP A 534 -6.60 -8.84 28.85
C ASP A 534 -5.70 -9.09 30.06
N LEU A 535 -4.41 -8.78 29.94
CA LEU A 535 -3.52 -8.58 31.08
C LEU A 535 -3.70 -7.16 31.65
N TYR A 536 -3.78 -6.21 30.75
CA TYR A 536 -4.02 -4.80 31.06
C TYR A 536 -4.94 -4.20 29.99
N SER A 537 -5.90 -3.42 30.42
CA SER A 537 -6.84 -2.73 29.55
C SER A 537 -7.13 -1.33 30.07
N ASN A 538 -7.12 -0.35 29.20
CA ASN A 538 -7.38 1.03 29.53
C ASN A 538 -8.16 1.71 28.40
N ASP A 539 -9.43 1.99 28.67
CA ASP A 539 -10.34 2.73 27.81
C ASP A 539 -10.29 4.26 28.07
N PHE A 540 -9.44 4.70 28.99
CA PHE A 540 -9.25 6.07 29.46
C PHE A 540 -10.50 6.76 30.04
N ASP A 541 -11.70 6.18 29.92
CA ASP A 541 -12.93 6.75 30.44
C ASP A 541 -13.08 6.62 31.96
N PHE A 542 -12.71 5.45 32.48
CA PHE A 542 -12.93 5.10 33.89
C PHE A 542 -11.69 4.56 34.59
N SER A 543 -10.57 4.50 33.90
CA SER A 543 -9.35 3.94 34.42
C SER A 543 -8.75 4.80 35.55
N THR A 544 -8.18 4.09 36.53
CA THR A 544 -7.39 4.71 37.61
C THR A 544 -5.88 4.67 37.31
N GLU A 545 -5.50 4.17 36.16
CA GLU A 545 -4.09 4.16 35.72
C GLU A 545 -3.62 5.55 35.39
N GLU A 546 -2.48 5.94 35.97
CA GLU A 546 -1.89 7.25 35.72
C GLU A 546 -0.86 7.12 34.58
N TRP A 547 -1.25 7.47 33.36
CA TRP A 547 -0.32 7.76 32.29
C TRP A 547 0.28 9.15 32.51
N THR A 548 1.50 9.36 32.07
CA THR A 548 2.23 10.61 32.36
C THR A 548 2.60 11.34 31.08
N VAL A 549 2.40 12.66 31.11
CA VAL A 549 2.69 13.54 29.98
C VAL A 549 4.00 14.28 30.22
N GLY A 550 4.82 14.34 29.18
CA GLY A 550 6.05 15.14 29.13
C GLY A 550 7.32 14.36 29.38
N ASP A 551 8.28 14.55 28.50
CA ASP A 551 9.67 14.12 28.62
C ASP A 551 10.60 15.33 28.79
N SER A 552 11.76 15.13 29.40
CA SER A 552 12.75 16.21 29.59
C SER A 552 13.30 16.79 28.29
N SER A 553 13.12 16.08 27.18
CA SER A 553 13.50 16.49 25.82
C SER A 553 12.37 17.10 25.02
N ASP A 554 11.15 17.18 25.56
CA ASP A 554 10.02 17.80 24.90
C ASP A 554 10.21 19.30 24.78
N THR A 555 9.83 19.83 23.63
CA THR A 555 9.97 21.26 23.30
C THR A 555 8.69 21.85 22.73
N ALA A 556 7.65 21.05 22.51
CA ALA A 556 6.37 21.56 22.03
C ALA A 556 5.85 22.69 22.92
N THR A 557 5.31 23.72 22.30
CA THR A 557 4.76 24.90 22.95
C THR A 557 3.24 24.95 22.87
N ALA A 558 2.63 24.18 21.98
CA ALA A 558 1.20 23.91 21.88
C ALA A 558 1.00 22.43 21.57
N GLY A 559 -0.24 21.95 21.54
CA GLY A 559 -0.58 20.58 21.23
C GLY A 559 0.00 19.56 22.21
N ILE A 560 0.09 19.91 23.49
CA ILE A 560 0.58 19.01 24.53
C ILE A 560 -0.46 17.93 24.78
N TRP A 561 -0.03 16.68 24.96
CA TRP A 561 -0.90 15.57 25.34
C TRP A 561 -1.77 15.89 26.55
N GLU A 562 -3.04 15.59 26.47
CA GLU A 562 -3.96 15.67 27.59
C GLU A 562 -5.03 14.58 27.51
N LEU A 563 -5.51 14.10 28.64
CA LEU A 563 -6.68 13.22 28.73
C LEU A 563 -7.93 14.09 28.70
N ALA A 564 -8.73 13.99 27.68
CA ALA A 564 -9.89 14.86 27.47
C ALA A 564 -11.02 14.20 26.68
N VAL A 565 -12.19 14.80 26.72
CA VAL A 565 -13.23 14.57 25.72
C VAL A 565 -12.79 15.29 24.45
N PRO A 566 -12.52 14.58 23.34
CA PRO A 566 -11.90 15.21 22.19
C PRO A 566 -12.80 16.23 21.51
N GLU A 567 -12.25 17.37 21.14
CA GLU A 567 -12.91 18.42 20.36
C GLU A 567 -12.40 18.36 18.91
N ALA A 568 -13.30 18.06 17.95
CA ALA A 568 -12.90 18.01 16.55
C ALA A 568 -12.31 19.35 16.10
N SER A 569 -11.13 19.31 15.48
CA SER A 569 -10.52 20.47 14.84
C SER A 569 -10.42 20.29 13.32
N PHE A 570 -10.37 21.40 12.60
CA PHE A 570 -10.43 21.44 11.13
C PHE A 570 -9.41 22.42 10.58
N ASN A 571 -8.86 22.13 9.41
CA ASN A 571 -8.04 23.09 8.69
C ASN A 571 -8.89 24.14 7.97
N ASP A 572 -8.27 25.16 7.38
CA ASP A 572 -8.92 26.26 6.65
C ASP A 572 -9.79 25.79 5.45
N GLN A 573 -9.64 24.57 5.00
CA GLN A 573 -10.41 23.96 3.91
C GLN A 573 -11.56 23.10 4.41
N GLY A 574 -11.71 22.96 5.74
CA GLY A 574 -12.75 22.18 6.39
C GLY A 574 -12.47 20.68 6.49
N PHE A 575 -11.23 20.25 6.32
CA PHE A 575 -10.82 18.87 6.59
C PHE A 575 -10.58 18.69 8.08
N GLN A 576 -11.10 17.59 8.63
CA GLN A 576 -10.90 17.26 10.03
C GLN A 576 -9.45 16.84 10.28
N VAL A 577 -8.81 17.43 11.29
CA VAL A 577 -7.43 17.14 11.69
C VAL A 577 -7.42 16.40 13.01
N GLN A 578 -8.11 16.88 14.06
CA GLN A 578 -8.27 16.17 15.31
C GLN A 578 -9.63 15.45 15.36
N THR A 579 -9.65 14.27 15.99
CA THR A 579 -10.90 13.54 16.25
C THR A 579 -11.85 14.36 17.13
N GLY A 580 -13.13 14.20 16.94
CA GLY A 580 -14.17 14.78 17.82
C GLY A 580 -14.93 13.72 18.64
N LEU A 581 -14.44 12.47 18.57
CA LEU A 581 -14.99 11.34 19.33
C LEU A 581 -13.82 10.47 19.74
N ASP A 582 -13.88 9.91 20.94
CA ASP A 582 -13.05 8.78 21.34
C ASP A 582 -13.35 7.54 20.49
N HIS A 583 -12.61 6.47 20.68
CA HIS A 583 -12.83 5.23 19.95
C HIS A 583 -13.78 4.28 20.70
N THR A 584 -13.77 4.31 22.03
CA THR A 584 -14.58 3.41 22.88
C THR A 584 -16.08 3.54 22.61
N GLU A 585 -16.78 2.44 22.36
CA GLU A 585 -18.24 2.44 22.16
C GLU A 585 -18.95 2.93 23.44
N ASN A 586 -19.59 4.07 23.37
CA ASN A 586 -20.22 4.81 24.48
C ASN A 586 -19.22 5.42 25.48
N GLY A 587 -17.95 5.53 25.14
CA GLY A 587 -16.95 6.28 25.86
C GLY A 587 -17.07 7.80 25.68
N ASN A 588 -16.14 8.55 26.26
CA ASN A 588 -16.10 9.99 26.12
C ASN A 588 -14.67 10.57 26.12
N ALA A 589 -13.67 9.86 26.59
CA ALA A 589 -12.34 10.42 26.80
C ALA A 589 -11.24 9.54 26.24
N CYS A 590 -10.26 10.18 25.59
CA CYS A 590 -9.04 9.56 25.12
C CYS A 590 -7.86 10.53 25.37
N TYR A 591 -6.63 10.07 25.18
CA TYR A 591 -5.50 10.98 25.10
C TYR A 591 -5.44 11.63 23.73
N VAL A 592 -5.40 12.98 23.72
CA VAL A 592 -5.29 13.81 22.50
C VAL A 592 -4.13 14.80 22.63
N THR A 593 -3.58 15.21 21.49
CA THR A 593 -2.66 16.35 21.42
C THR A 593 -3.49 17.61 21.23
N GLY A 594 -3.45 18.52 22.19
CA GLY A 594 -4.24 19.74 22.19
C GLY A 594 -5.76 19.47 22.10
N ASN A 595 -6.52 20.22 22.83
CA ASN A 595 -7.99 20.09 22.82
C ASN A 595 -8.66 21.48 22.90
N GLY A 596 -7.96 22.48 22.37
CA GLY A 596 -8.44 23.85 22.35
C GLY A 596 -9.61 24.06 21.38
N TYR A 597 -10.33 25.13 21.60
CA TYR A 597 -11.46 25.50 20.78
C TYR A 597 -11.40 26.96 20.37
N GLU A 598 -11.12 27.23 19.09
CA GLU A 598 -11.25 28.55 18.50
C GLU A 598 -11.92 28.48 17.14
N LEU A 599 -13.03 29.21 16.98
CA LEU A 599 -13.77 29.23 15.73
C LEU A 599 -13.06 30.04 14.65
N ASP A 600 -12.72 29.39 13.55
CA ASP A 600 -12.37 30.09 12.34
C ASP A 600 -13.59 30.87 11.78
N SER A 601 -13.42 32.15 11.60
CA SER A 601 -14.47 33.06 11.14
C SER A 601 -14.91 32.83 9.69
N SER A 602 -14.14 32.12 8.89
CA SER A 602 -14.43 31.82 7.49
C SER A 602 -15.25 30.53 7.31
N THR A 603 -14.93 29.52 8.09
CA THR A 603 -15.55 28.18 8.04
C THR A 603 -16.62 27.98 9.11
N ASN A 604 -16.55 28.72 10.21
CA ASN A 604 -17.35 28.54 11.42
C ASN A 604 -17.15 27.16 12.07
N GLN A 605 -15.95 26.62 11.94
CA GLN A 605 -15.49 25.37 12.55
C GLN A 605 -14.36 25.65 13.53
N ASN A 606 -14.06 24.71 14.44
CA ASN A 606 -12.90 24.78 15.31
C ASN A 606 -11.61 24.70 14.49
N SER A 607 -10.70 25.65 14.67
CA SER A 607 -9.47 25.75 13.88
C SER A 607 -8.39 24.84 14.44
N ALA A 608 -7.86 23.93 13.63
CA ALA A 608 -6.74 23.09 14.00
C ALA A 608 -5.45 23.88 14.27
N SER A 609 -5.24 25.01 13.58
CA SER A 609 -4.04 25.83 13.76
C SER A 609 -3.97 26.61 15.10
N PHE A 610 -4.88 26.32 16.01
CA PHE A 610 -4.90 26.97 17.32
C PHE A 610 -4.18 26.18 18.40
N ASP A 611 -4.27 24.87 18.36
CA ASP A 611 -3.80 23.99 19.45
C ASP A 611 -3.16 22.68 18.94
N ASP A 612 -2.78 22.61 17.68
CA ASP A 612 -1.99 21.50 17.13
C ASP A 612 -0.57 21.46 17.74
N VAL A 613 0.16 20.40 17.52
CA VAL A 613 1.52 20.25 18.05
C VAL A 613 2.45 21.23 17.36
N ASP A 614 2.93 22.23 18.10
CA ASP A 614 3.82 23.28 17.61
C ASP A 614 5.12 23.33 18.42
N GLY A 615 6.21 23.67 17.74
CA GLY A 615 7.48 24.04 18.38
C GLY A 615 8.33 22.88 18.86
N GLY A 616 7.99 21.65 18.47
CA GLY A 616 8.77 20.48 18.77
C GLY A 616 7.94 19.22 18.97
N LYS A 617 8.29 18.42 19.94
CA LYS A 617 7.58 17.18 20.23
C LYS A 617 6.93 17.19 21.60
N THR A 618 5.89 16.38 21.74
CA THR A 618 5.21 16.08 23.00
C THR A 618 5.16 14.57 23.21
N THR A 619 5.37 14.12 24.44
CA THR A 619 5.50 12.71 24.78
C THR A 619 4.46 12.28 25.80
N LEU A 620 3.82 11.14 25.57
CA LEU A 620 2.93 10.45 26.50
C LEU A 620 3.56 9.13 26.90
N PHE A 621 3.62 8.82 28.19
CA PHE A 621 4.11 7.55 28.72
C PHE A 621 2.96 6.75 29.34
N SER A 622 2.92 5.46 29.08
CA SER A 622 2.03 4.55 29.79
C SER A 622 2.44 4.36 31.25
N SER A 623 1.60 3.70 32.02
CA SER A 623 1.99 3.05 33.27
C SER A 623 3.08 2.00 33.03
N VAL A 624 3.74 1.59 34.10
CA VAL A 624 4.70 0.47 34.03
C VAL A 624 3.93 -0.85 34.19
N TYR A 625 4.10 -1.76 33.23
CA TYR A 625 3.44 -3.06 33.21
C TYR A 625 4.41 -4.18 33.58
N ASN A 626 3.94 -5.11 34.42
CA ASN A 626 4.73 -6.28 34.79
C ASN A 626 4.34 -7.47 33.91
N LEU A 627 5.18 -7.78 32.92
CA LEU A 627 4.98 -8.90 32.00
C LEU A 627 5.91 -10.08 32.29
N SER A 628 6.62 -10.07 33.41
CA SER A 628 7.65 -11.08 33.73
C SER A 628 7.10 -12.50 33.99
N SER A 629 5.80 -12.64 34.13
CA SER A 629 5.12 -13.93 34.27
C SER A 629 4.47 -14.42 32.97
N THR A 630 4.68 -13.71 31.87
CA THR A 630 4.04 -13.93 30.58
C THR A 630 5.10 -14.36 29.56
N ASP A 631 4.82 -15.38 28.76
CA ASP A 631 5.73 -15.85 27.72
C ASP A 631 5.37 -15.29 26.33
N ASN A 632 4.15 -14.77 26.14
CA ASN A 632 3.70 -14.14 24.90
C ASN A 632 2.71 -13.02 25.22
N ALA A 633 2.95 -11.85 24.72
CA ALA A 633 2.07 -10.71 24.93
C ALA A 633 1.87 -9.89 23.65
N VAL A 634 0.67 -9.43 23.45
CA VAL A 634 0.29 -8.55 22.33
C VAL A 634 -0.16 -7.21 22.90
N ALA A 635 0.47 -6.14 22.45
CA ALA A 635 -0.02 -4.79 22.72
C ALA A 635 -0.89 -4.32 21.57
N THR A 636 -2.05 -3.78 21.91
CA THR A 636 -3.00 -3.21 20.94
C THR A 636 -3.40 -1.82 21.42
N TYR A 637 -3.57 -0.89 20.50
CA TYR A 637 -4.17 0.41 20.77
C TYR A 637 -4.81 0.96 19.49
N TRP A 638 -5.73 1.91 19.65
CA TRP A 638 -6.25 2.68 18.55
C TRP A 638 -5.53 4.02 18.48
N ARG A 639 -5.19 4.40 17.24
CA ARG A 639 -4.45 5.63 16.94
C ARG A 639 -5.23 6.49 15.96
N TRP A 640 -5.34 7.77 16.27
CA TRP A 640 -5.62 8.84 15.32
C TRP A 640 -4.33 9.62 15.11
N TYR A 641 -3.95 9.89 13.89
CA TYR A 641 -2.77 10.69 13.60
C TYR A 641 -2.90 11.42 12.28
N THR A 642 -2.70 12.74 12.29
CA THR A 642 -2.66 13.59 11.10
C THR A 642 -1.42 14.47 11.14
N ASN A 643 -0.79 14.61 9.97
CA ASN A 643 0.32 15.51 9.73
C ASN A 643 0.43 15.90 8.25
N ASP A 644 -0.58 15.64 7.43
CA ASP A 644 -0.55 15.79 5.98
C ASP A 644 -1.11 17.14 5.49
N VAL A 645 -1.52 18.00 6.41
CA VAL A 645 -2.03 19.34 6.16
C VAL A 645 -1.15 20.40 6.84
N GLY A 646 -1.31 21.68 6.46
CA GLY A 646 -0.43 22.76 6.88
C GLY A 646 0.65 23.05 5.83
N ASP A 647 1.62 23.92 6.19
CA ASP A 647 2.62 24.43 5.24
C ASP A 647 3.72 23.40 4.89
N ASN A 648 3.90 22.36 5.71
CA ASN A 648 4.93 21.32 5.55
C ASN A 648 4.37 19.92 5.77
N GLY A 649 3.18 19.65 5.30
CA GLY A 649 2.48 18.36 5.49
C GLY A 649 3.34 17.13 5.19
N SER A 650 3.15 16.07 5.95
CA SER A 650 3.86 14.78 5.89
C SER A 650 5.36 14.84 6.20
N SER A 651 5.82 15.89 6.87
CA SER A 651 7.24 16.08 7.20
C SER A 651 7.60 15.62 8.61
N ASP A 652 6.63 15.53 9.50
CA ASP A 652 6.78 15.15 10.89
C ASP A 652 6.39 13.69 11.14
N LYS A 653 6.66 13.21 12.35
CA LYS A 653 6.54 11.79 12.65
C LYS A 653 5.66 11.51 13.84
N TRP A 654 5.00 10.38 13.75
CA TRP A 654 4.46 9.63 14.85
C TRP A 654 5.44 8.53 15.24
N VAL A 655 5.83 8.46 16.51
CA VAL A 655 6.74 7.43 17.01
C VAL A 655 6.15 6.77 18.25
N VAL A 656 6.05 5.45 18.23
CA VAL A 656 5.71 4.65 19.41
C VAL A 656 6.88 3.75 19.72
N SER A 657 7.33 3.77 20.95
CA SER A 657 8.44 2.93 21.40
C SER A 657 8.07 2.18 22.67
N VAL A 658 8.66 1.01 22.87
CA VAL A 658 8.54 0.19 24.08
C VAL A 658 9.90 0.00 24.73
N SER A 659 9.90 -0.10 26.04
CA SER A 659 11.08 -0.36 26.88
C SER A 659 10.79 -1.50 27.81
N ASP A 660 11.76 -2.39 28.05
CA ASP A 660 11.73 -3.49 29.01
C ASP A 660 12.58 -3.23 30.27
N ASP A 661 13.17 -2.04 30.37
CA ASP A 661 14.11 -1.66 31.44
C ASP A 661 13.70 -0.36 32.18
N GLY A 662 12.39 -0.08 32.19
CA GLY A 662 11.81 1.08 32.87
C GLY A 662 12.15 2.42 32.20
N GLY A 663 12.35 2.40 30.88
CA GLY A 663 12.61 3.60 30.09
C GLY A 663 14.09 3.99 29.94
N SER A 664 15.02 3.10 30.30
CA SER A 664 16.44 3.34 30.12
C SER A 664 16.90 3.11 28.68
N SER A 665 16.28 2.19 27.95
CA SER A 665 16.45 1.96 26.50
C SER A 665 15.09 1.76 25.84
N TRP A 666 15.01 2.05 24.50
CA TRP A 666 13.77 2.05 23.76
C TRP A 666 13.91 1.35 22.41
N VAL A 667 12.90 0.57 22.06
CA VAL A 667 12.75 -0.04 20.73
C VAL A 667 11.50 0.55 20.06
N ASP A 668 11.60 1.01 18.83
CA ASP A 668 10.46 1.57 18.11
C ASP A 668 9.52 0.47 17.65
N LEU A 669 8.25 0.59 17.98
CA LEU A 669 7.14 -0.19 17.43
C LEU A 669 6.58 0.47 16.17
N GLU A 670 6.41 1.79 16.20
CA GLU A 670 6.04 2.61 15.05
C GLU A 670 7.00 3.77 14.87
N ASN A 671 7.28 4.10 13.62
CA ASN A 671 8.00 5.33 13.25
C ASN A 671 7.51 5.73 11.85
N THR A 672 6.44 6.52 11.79
CA THR A 672 5.74 6.79 10.55
C THR A 672 5.40 8.27 10.40
N SER A 673 5.33 8.74 9.16
CA SER A 673 4.75 10.03 8.78
C SER A 673 3.38 9.89 8.08
N ILE A 674 2.81 8.67 8.08
CA ILE A 674 1.55 8.40 7.39
C ILE A 674 0.38 8.88 8.22
N SER A 675 -0.36 9.87 7.69
CA SER A 675 -1.59 10.39 8.26
C SER A 675 -2.77 9.44 8.06
N ASN A 676 -3.61 9.38 9.08
CA ASN A 676 -4.93 8.74 9.00
C ASN A 676 -5.91 9.60 9.79
N ALA A 677 -6.75 10.39 9.11
CA ALA A 677 -7.85 11.12 9.75
C ALA A 677 -9.00 10.17 10.10
N SER A 678 -8.67 9.08 10.75
CA SER A 678 -9.57 8.03 11.24
C SER A 678 -8.85 7.22 12.29
N TRP A 679 -9.60 6.59 13.17
CA TRP A 679 -9.05 5.63 14.11
C TRP A 679 -8.52 4.39 13.38
N VAL A 680 -7.29 3.99 13.71
CA VAL A 680 -6.60 2.83 13.12
C VAL A 680 -6.05 1.96 14.23
N LYS A 681 -6.44 0.68 14.22
CA LYS A 681 -5.93 -0.31 15.18
C LYS A 681 -4.47 -0.64 14.88
N GLN A 682 -3.63 -0.58 15.90
CA GLN A 682 -2.25 -1.03 15.87
C GLN A 682 -2.09 -2.24 16.77
N ARG A 683 -1.25 -3.20 16.34
CA ARG A 683 -1.02 -4.45 17.08
C ARG A 683 0.44 -4.86 16.95
N PHE A 684 1.05 -5.24 18.07
CA PHE A 684 2.45 -5.65 18.14
C PHE A 684 2.60 -6.87 19.05
N ILE A 685 3.24 -7.93 18.54
CA ILE A 685 3.68 -9.07 19.34
C ILE A 685 4.94 -8.62 20.06
N LEU A 686 4.86 -8.44 21.37
CA LEU A 686 5.91 -7.76 22.14
C LEU A 686 7.21 -8.56 22.19
N ASP A 687 7.13 -9.90 22.16
CA ASP A 687 8.27 -10.80 22.17
C ASP A 687 9.19 -10.63 20.95
N ASP A 688 8.67 -10.07 19.85
CA ASP A 688 9.46 -9.77 18.65
C ASP A 688 10.36 -8.54 18.83
N TYR A 689 10.10 -7.72 19.86
CA TYR A 689 10.77 -6.43 20.07
C TYR A 689 11.57 -6.35 21.37
N ILE A 690 11.08 -6.94 22.46
CA ILE A 690 11.65 -6.79 23.81
C ILE A 690 11.59 -8.10 24.59
N ASP A 691 12.37 -8.19 25.68
CA ASP A 691 12.18 -9.22 26.72
C ASP A 691 10.98 -8.82 27.62
N LEU A 692 10.09 -9.79 27.94
CA LEU A 692 8.94 -9.53 28.83
C LEU A 692 9.39 -9.47 30.28
N THR A 693 9.54 -8.26 30.80
CA THR A 693 10.07 -7.98 32.15
C THR A 693 8.98 -7.41 33.09
N SER A 694 9.37 -7.12 34.34
CA SER A 694 8.50 -6.42 35.31
C SER A 694 8.40 -4.90 35.07
N ASP A 695 9.15 -4.35 34.13
CA ASP A 695 9.38 -2.91 33.98
C ASP A 695 9.11 -2.44 32.53
N VAL A 696 8.06 -3.02 31.90
CA VAL A 696 7.66 -2.66 30.55
C VAL A 696 6.89 -1.35 30.55
N ILE A 697 7.27 -0.42 29.69
CA ILE A 697 6.61 0.89 29.53
C ILE A 697 6.56 1.28 28.05
N PHE A 698 5.49 1.94 27.64
CA PHE A 698 5.29 2.47 26.28
C PHE A 698 5.45 3.98 26.27
N LYS A 699 5.88 4.48 25.12
CA LYS A 699 6.05 5.91 24.87
C LYS A 699 5.45 6.26 23.51
N PHE A 700 4.57 7.25 23.51
CA PHE A 700 3.91 7.78 22.32
C PHE A 700 4.37 9.22 22.09
N VAL A 701 4.89 9.51 20.92
CA VAL A 701 5.46 10.82 20.58
C VAL A 701 4.77 11.35 19.33
N ALA A 702 4.16 12.50 19.45
CA ALA A 702 3.76 13.34 18.32
C ALA A 702 4.76 14.49 18.20
N GLU A 703 5.25 14.76 16.98
CA GLU A 703 6.28 15.78 16.78
C GLU A 703 5.95 16.69 15.58
N ASP A 704 6.17 17.99 15.78
CA ASP A 704 6.33 19.00 14.74
C ASP A 704 7.73 19.62 14.90
N ILE A 705 8.75 18.94 14.36
CA ILE A 705 10.16 19.33 14.42
C ILE A 705 10.67 19.83 13.08
N PHE A 706 9.99 19.52 11.99
CA PHE A 706 10.34 20.05 10.70
C PHE A 706 9.70 21.41 10.52
N ASN A 707 10.52 22.44 10.56
CA ASN A 707 10.07 23.82 10.41
C ASN A 707 9.13 24.28 11.54
N THR A 708 9.52 23.98 12.79
CA THR A 708 8.77 24.32 13.98
C THR A 708 8.26 25.76 13.94
N GLY A 709 6.93 25.93 13.90
CA GLY A 709 6.26 27.23 14.02
C GLY A 709 6.20 27.71 15.48
N ASP A 710 5.62 28.89 15.70
CA ASP A 710 5.03 29.23 16.98
C ASP A 710 3.54 28.90 16.93
N ALA A 711 2.87 28.64 18.02
CA ALA A 711 1.46 28.33 18.11
C ALA A 711 0.61 29.23 17.17
N GLY A 712 -0.04 28.66 16.17
CA GLY A 712 -0.82 29.35 15.16
C GLY A 712 -0.03 30.05 14.05
N SER A 713 1.22 29.68 13.77
CA SER A 713 2.08 30.42 12.83
C SER A 713 2.80 29.62 11.74
N GLY A 714 2.35 28.45 11.40
CA GLY A 714 2.88 27.63 10.29
C GLY A 714 3.76 26.47 10.75
N GLY A 715 3.88 25.50 9.91
CA GLY A 715 4.37 24.18 10.16
C GLY A 715 3.36 23.17 9.63
N SER A 716 3.49 21.90 9.99
CA SER A 716 2.45 20.90 9.79
C SER A 716 1.34 21.12 10.82
N LEU A 717 0.09 20.81 10.45
CA LEU A 717 -0.97 20.66 11.44
C LEU A 717 -0.88 19.23 11.96
N VAL A 718 -0.18 19.04 13.09
CA VAL A 718 0.05 17.73 13.68
C VAL A 718 -0.91 17.52 14.83
N GLU A 719 -1.76 16.49 14.68
CA GLU A 719 -2.69 16.08 15.73
C GLU A 719 -2.63 14.57 15.92
N ALA A 720 -2.72 14.13 17.14
CA ALA A 720 -2.72 12.73 17.49
C ALA A 720 -3.71 12.41 18.61
N ALA A 721 -4.22 11.18 18.59
CA ALA A 721 -4.96 10.63 19.71
C ALA A 721 -4.65 9.15 19.89
N VAL A 722 -4.79 8.68 21.13
CA VAL A 722 -4.62 7.27 21.53
C VAL A 722 -5.79 6.88 22.39
N ASP A 723 -6.37 5.72 22.07
CA ASP A 723 -7.49 5.15 22.82
C ASP A 723 -7.41 3.62 22.88
N ASP A 724 -8.22 3.01 23.75
CA ASP A 724 -8.40 1.56 23.89
C ASP A 724 -7.06 0.79 23.91
N PHE A 725 -6.18 1.18 24.81
CA PHE A 725 -4.89 0.49 24.97
C PHE A 725 -5.07 -0.82 25.74
N THR A 726 -4.62 -1.93 25.16
CA THR A 726 -4.63 -3.25 25.80
C THR A 726 -3.25 -3.91 25.72
N ILE A 727 -2.93 -4.71 26.72
CA ILE A 727 -1.92 -5.76 26.63
C ILE A 727 -2.63 -7.07 26.88
N GLU A 728 -2.62 -7.92 25.89
CA GLU A 728 -3.34 -9.19 25.86
C GLU A 728 -2.36 -10.35 25.96
N TYR A 729 -2.78 -11.43 26.59
CA TYR A 729 -2.00 -12.67 26.70
C TYR A 729 -2.31 -13.62 25.54
N VAL A 730 -1.29 -14.06 24.83
CA VAL A 730 -1.42 -15.13 23.83
C VAL A 730 -1.07 -16.48 24.47
N SER A 731 -2.05 -17.34 24.59
CA SER A 731 -1.84 -18.68 25.16
C SER A 731 -1.00 -19.55 24.22
N ASP A 732 0.01 -20.21 24.75
CA ASP A 732 0.79 -21.26 24.06
C ASP A 732 0.03 -22.59 23.87
N GLY A 733 -1.26 -22.61 24.12
CA GLY A 733 -2.09 -23.82 24.08
C GLY A 733 -2.07 -24.63 25.38
N SER A 734 -1.37 -24.15 26.37
CA SER A 734 -1.35 -24.75 27.70
C SER A 734 -2.29 -24.05 28.68
N LEU A 735 -3.48 -23.61 28.19
CA LEU A 735 -4.48 -23.05 29.10
C LEU A 735 -4.73 -23.98 30.26
N LEU A 736 -4.27 -23.57 31.42
CA LEU A 736 -4.54 -24.29 32.66
C LEU A 736 -5.94 -23.90 33.12
N PHE A 737 -6.96 -24.70 32.80
CA PHE A 737 -8.33 -24.46 33.24
C PHE A 737 -8.39 -24.14 34.72
N GLY A 738 -8.89 -22.95 35.04
CA GLY A 738 -8.94 -22.46 36.41
C GLY A 738 -7.80 -21.53 36.81
N ASP A 739 -6.80 -21.32 35.99
CA ASP A 739 -5.78 -20.28 36.12
C ASP A 739 -6.36 -18.99 35.50
N ILE A 740 -7.02 -18.18 36.31
CA ILE A 740 -7.78 -17.02 35.87
C ILE A 740 -6.90 -15.77 35.79
N ASN A 741 -5.80 -15.76 36.56
CA ASN A 741 -4.83 -14.68 36.57
C ASN A 741 -3.63 -14.94 35.66
N PHE A 742 -3.61 -16.09 34.95
CA PHE A 742 -2.58 -16.51 34.01
C PHE A 742 -1.16 -16.57 34.60
N ASP A 743 -1.05 -16.88 35.91
CA ASP A 743 0.25 -17.02 36.60
C ASP A 743 0.83 -18.45 36.54
N GLN A 744 0.24 -19.32 35.72
CA GLN A 744 0.57 -20.73 35.52
C GLN A 744 0.32 -21.58 36.76
N SER A 745 -0.49 -21.10 37.68
CA SER A 745 -0.86 -21.81 38.90
C SER A 745 -2.34 -21.71 39.17
N VAL A 746 -3.05 -22.77 39.39
CA VAL A 746 -4.43 -22.71 39.88
C VAL A 746 -4.42 -22.66 41.40
N ASP A 747 -4.71 -21.48 41.97
CA ASP A 747 -4.65 -21.27 43.41
C ASP A 747 -5.84 -20.43 43.97
N VAL A 748 -5.70 -19.89 45.18
CA VAL A 748 -6.76 -19.16 45.86
C VAL A 748 -7.01 -17.79 45.20
N LEU A 749 -6.05 -17.22 44.51
CA LEU A 749 -6.20 -15.93 43.81
C LEU A 749 -7.17 -16.07 42.65
N ASP A 750 -7.14 -17.19 41.94
CA ASP A 750 -8.07 -17.48 40.84
C ASP A 750 -9.49 -17.62 41.33
N ILE A 751 -9.68 -18.21 42.52
CA ILE A 751 -11.02 -18.27 43.15
C ILE A 751 -11.54 -16.85 43.41
N VAL A 752 -10.67 -15.93 43.85
CA VAL A 752 -11.08 -14.55 44.14
C VAL A 752 -11.49 -13.86 42.86
N LEU A 753 -10.76 -13.99 41.78
CA LEU A 753 -11.09 -13.44 40.47
C LEU A 753 -12.38 -14.05 39.92
N LEU A 754 -12.55 -15.37 39.95
CA LEU A 754 -13.78 -16.05 39.55
C LEU A 754 -15.00 -15.54 40.30
N VAL A 755 -14.88 -15.32 41.61
CA VAL A 755 -15.95 -14.75 42.42
C VAL A 755 -16.21 -13.29 42.01
N SER A 756 -15.20 -12.52 41.68
CA SER A 756 -15.35 -11.14 41.20
C SER A 756 -16.10 -11.09 39.87
N MET A 757 -15.81 -11.99 38.94
CA MET A 757 -16.54 -12.16 37.68
C MET A 757 -18.03 -12.52 37.93
N ILE A 758 -18.28 -13.48 38.81
CA ILE A 758 -19.66 -13.88 39.19
C ILE A 758 -20.47 -12.71 39.83
N LEU A 759 -19.77 -11.84 40.55
CA LEU A 759 -20.38 -10.64 41.18
C LEU A 759 -20.51 -9.46 40.23
N GLY A 760 -20.00 -9.57 39.02
CA GLY A 760 -20.00 -8.51 38.01
C GLY A 760 -19.09 -7.33 38.36
N THR A 761 -18.05 -7.57 39.16
CA THR A 761 -17.02 -6.58 39.51
C THR A 761 -15.75 -6.75 38.68
N ASP A 762 -15.73 -7.76 37.83
CA ASP A 762 -14.65 -8.07 36.90
C ASP A 762 -15.24 -8.63 35.60
N THR A 763 -14.50 -8.53 34.48
CA THR A 763 -14.98 -8.98 33.17
C THR A 763 -14.99 -10.51 33.08
N PRO A 764 -16.09 -11.14 32.61
CA PRO A 764 -16.14 -12.59 32.47
C PRO A 764 -15.16 -13.11 31.44
N ASN A 765 -14.28 -14.01 31.83
CA ASN A 765 -13.39 -14.73 30.92
C ASN A 765 -13.80 -16.21 30.86
N TYR A 766 -14.58 -16.57 29.85
CA TYR A 766 -15.14 -17.90 29.66
C TYR A 766 -14.08 -18.96 29.32
N SER A 767 -12.95 -18.58 28.73
CA SER A 767 -11.93 -19.51 28.25
C SER A 767 -11.24 -20.30 29.37
N VAL A 768 -11.10 -19.71 30.55
CA VAL A 768 -10.47 -20.31 31.73
C VAL A 768 -11.38 -20.43 32.95
N ALA A 769 -12.45 -19.63 33.02
CA ALA A 769 -13.35 -19.52 34.16
C ALA A 769 -14.59 -20.41 34.09
N ASP A 770 -15.05 -20.80 32.89
CA ASP A 770 -16.11 -21.77 32.68
C ASP A 770 -15.53 -23.20 32.70
N LEU A 771 -15.25 -23.72 33.92
CA LEU A 771 -14.58 -25.00 34.09
C LEU A 771 -15.45 -26.22 33.73
N ASN A 772 -16.77 -26.03 33.66
CA ASN A 772 -17.69 -27.12 33.32
C ASN A 772 -18.18 -27.04 31.85
N LEU A 773 -17.78 -25.98 31.12
CA LEU A 773 -18.10 -25.71 29.71
C LEU A 773 -19.62 -25.65 29.44
N ASP A 774 -20.40 -25.11 30.41
CA ASP A 774 -21.86 -24.97 30.26
C ASP A 774 -22.28 -23.62 29.70
N GLY A 775 -21.32 -22.69 29.45
CA GLY A 775 -21.53 -21.35 28.91
C GLY A 775 -21.95 -20.33 29.98
N GLU A 776 -21.86 -20.66 31.27
CA GLU A 776 -22.20 -19.76 32.38
C GLU A 776 -21.08 -19.77 33.42
N ILE A 777 -20.46 -18.64 33.71
CA ILE A 777 -19.52 -18.52 34.85
C ILE A 777 -20.36 -18.37 36.13
N ASN A 778 -20.34 -19.38 36.99
CA ASN A 778 -21.16 -19.42 38.16
C ASN A 778 -20.53 -20.20 39.35
N VAL A 779 -21.30 -20.45 40.43
CA VAL A 779 -20.79 -21.11 41.62
C VAL A 779 -20.33 -22.57 41.39
N LEU A 780 -20.77 -23.21 40.29
CA LEU A 780 -20.33 -24.56 39.95
C LEU A 780 -18.86 -24.56 39.54
N ASP A 781 -18.42 -23.52 38.82
CA ASP A 781 -17.01 -23.35 38.44
C ASP A 781 -16.14 -23.08 39.65
N VAL A 782 -16.62 -22.29 40.63
CA VAL A 782 -15.90 -22.14 41.92
C VAL A 782 -15.72 -23.47 42.62
N ILE A 783 -16.67 -24.37 42.57
CA ILE A 783 -16.57 -25.72 43.19
C ILE A 783 -15.50 -26.53 42.42
N LEU A 784 -15.45 -26.43 41.13
CA LEU A 784 -14.49 -27.16 40.31
C LEU A 784 -13.04 -26.64 40.52
N ILE A 785 -12.85 -25.32 40.56
CA ILE A 785 -11.51 -24.76 40.82
C ILE A 785 -11.01 -25.10 42.24
N VAL A 786 -11.91 -25.06 43.24
CA VAL A 786 -11.57 -25.53 44.60
C VAL A 786 -11.14 -27.01 44.62
N ASN A 787 -11.78 -27.85 43.81
CA ASN A 787 -11.41 -29.25 43.70
C ASN A 787 -10.05 -29.44 42.99
N LEU A 788 -9.73 -28.59 42.00
CA LEU A 788 -8.41 -28.58 41.33
C LEU A 788 -7.30 -28.21 42.32
N ILE A 789 -7.52 -27.21 43.15
CA ILE A 789 -6.53 -26.76 44.15
C ILE A 789 -6.32 -27.78 45.29
N LEU A 790 -7.35 -28.55 45.62
CA LEU A 790 -7.29 -29.51 46.77
C LEU A 790 -6.79 -30.89 46.37
N ASN A 791 -6.67 -31.23 45.09
CA ASN A 791 -6.20 -32.53 44.60
C ASN A 791 -4.78 -32.45 44.05
#